data_c1322916c6991de42984d612b0de709b
#
_entry.id   c1322916c6991de42984d612b0de709b
#
_cell.length_a   1.000
_cell.length_b   1.000
_cell.length_c   1.000
_cell.angle_alpha   90.00
_cell.angle_beta   90.00
_cell.angle_gamma   90.00
#
_symmetry.space_group_name_H-M   'P 1'
#
loop_
_entity.id
_entity.type
_entity.pdbx_description
1 polymer ?
#
loop_
_entity_poly.entity_id
_entity_poly.type
_entity_poly.pdbx_seq_one_letter_code
_entity_poly.pdbx_strand_id
1 'polypeptide(L)'
;MKKHLKIIPICFLSALLFNTAKAQAPKKDTINVGTVVGLMRDSAHNYVMQSATMAIYKQHSNDLVSYQLTNNFGRYQFKDIPVGIPLYVVATHVGYQSIKKEFLISPKTKSIDLKTLNMERIDLSLKEVVIKGQQAPMQMHGDTLEFNASAFKLDTNAVVGDLLRALPGITVWADGVITVNGKKINQLLVEGKPFFGGDNKIALDNLPKNSVQKVQVYQDKNDPDPINPKTNMNIVLKKDKKDGLFGKFGFGYGSLDHYAGDGMLTYFSPKTQVSVVGAFNNVNKIAGNVDELMRFNSFKGDGINDDYHSDFRRTGTNIFRGGGATFSQDFSKDADPRQSYYKTNQLRGEVFSSDLDNKTLTQSQTVVSLGDNSHLNQTSDDTQHSNDFSLRSNGTYQKRTEHAEINADYSVNNSQSISQATQNSTSLNDQNQDQSRNFAQQMATRNATDASGSFGINTNRYNNWGTQKNRSINAEFKYTFNLTHSNEDSKNITNFTATDTTQDKHFNRQYVKNIDGGTHTFVTNFKDITGLFQRRGNKFLQIDINNTISLHHENENDKVGDLAPGATTYTPNRDLTNVSHYKTIDDKVGVFLSKNFWKTLDNRYSKSWRVYVNLQGQIFDQKNEAQQTFQNIKRSYSYFIPAADFTYRNDQYGEFSKNYSLGYYTSVTYPTISQLAPLVDNSNVYSITIGNKGLKPAYKHIAYANYTYYDQKNKNPLNYKIELSANLVKNNIADSSNYDDLGRSVHRFINTSDSRSADYNGWLEKAFNFKDHQLQFSTNSGYSYSEYTTNVNGRDYLTRANSLRANASVFYTYKSIWQARVGENFDGSKSNQIGLSRFTNYNWATNLGLGFALPRSVFFSTRVDLNNNKTSSADHNIYYTIWNADVGYRFLKGAEGEIKFSLLDILHQNKSLQNYITANSLTTTTANVLQQYFMVTLAYYPRHFGLHKKKE
;
A
#
# COMPACT_ATOMS: atom_id res chain seq x y z
N MET A 1 -18.24 -39.20 -0.59
CA MET A 1 -16.83 -39.15 -1.05
C MET A 1 -16.68 -39.22 -2.57
N LYS A 2 -17.49 -38.56 -3.40
CA LYS A 2 -17.35 -38.57 -4.90
C LYS A 2 -17.67 -37.23 -5.56
N LYS A 3 -17.64 -36.10 -4.84
CA LYS A 3 -17.92 -34.73 -5.39
C LYS A 3 -16.81 -33.68 -5.21
N HIS A 4 -15.64 -34.05 -4.69
CA HIS A 4 -14.54 -33.08 -4.47
C HIS A 4 -13.39 -33.16 -5.51
N LEU A 5 -13.61 -33.82 -6.63
CA LEU A 5 -12.55 -34.09 -7.63
C LEU A 5 -12.68 -33.24 -8.91
N LYS A 6 -13.40 -32.11 -8.89
CA LYS A 6 -13.55 -31.23 -10.06
C LYS A 6 -12.75 -29.91 -10.00
N ILE A 7 -12.05 -29.62 -8.89
CA ILE A 7 -11.25 -28.39 -8.73
C ILE A 7 -9.78 -28.62 -9.11
N ILE A 8 -9.30 -29.87 -9.05
CA ILE A 8 -7.92 -30.21 -9.44
C ILE A 8 -7.62 -30.08 -10.95
N PRO A 9 -8.58 -30.20 -11.90
CA PRO A 9 -8.23 -30.10 -13.32
C PRO A 9 -7.93 -28.69 -13.82
N ILE A 10 -8.34 -27.60 -13.13
CA ILE A 10 -8.04 -26.24 -13.63
C ILE A 10 -6.61 -25.83 -13.33
N CYS A 11 -6.07 -26.18 -12.17
CA CYS A 11 -4.64 -25.98 -11.88
C CYS A 11 -3.75 -26.96 -12.70
N PHE A 12 -4.26 -28.14 -13.03
CA PHE A 12 -3.57 -29.09 -13.92
C PHE A 12 -3.73 -28.73 -15.41
N LEU A 13 -4.81 -28.08 -15.80
CA LEU A 13 -5.01 -27.62 -17.18
C LEU A 13 -4.11 -26.43 -17.50
N SER A 14 -3.85 -25.54 -16.53
CA SER A 14 -2.82 -24.49 -16.67
C SER A 14 -1.41 -25.08 -16.75
N ALA A 15 -1.11 -26.14 -16.02
CA ALA A 15 0.16 -26.86 -16.12
C ALA A 15 0.28 -27.72 -17.40
N LEU A 16 -0.82 -28.22 -17.94
CA LEU A 16 -0.86 -28.99 -19.20
C LEU A 16 -0.84 -28.09 -20.45
N LEU A 17 -1.36 -26.86 -20.38
CA LEU A 17 -1.22 -25.90 -21.47
C LEU A 17 0.24 -25.43 -21.65
N PHE A 18 1.08 -25.54 -20.60
CA PHE A 18 2.53 -25.32 -20.74
C PHE A 18 3.28 -26.46 -21.45
N ASN A 19 2.69 -27.66 -21.55
CA ASN A 19 3.36 -28.81 -22.17
C ASN A 19 2.95 -29.07 -23.62
N THR A 20 1.87 -28.46 -24.12
CA THR A 20 1.40 -28.68 -25.51
C THR A 20 1.59 -27.51 -26.45
N ALA A 21 2.02 -26.37 -25.94
CA ALA A 21 2.55 -25.28 -26.76
C ALA A 21 4.01 -25.61 -27.16
N LYS A 22 4.18 -26.67 -27.92
CA LYS A 22 5.17 -26.64 -28.99
C LYS A 22 4.63 -25.64 -30.00
N ALA A 23 4.76 -24.33 -29.66
CA ALA A 23 4.78 -23.30 -30.65
C ALA A 23 5.77 -23.80 -31.70
N GLN A 24 5.31 -24.02 -32.94
CA GLN A 24 6.22 -24.09 -34.06
C GLN A 24 7.14 -22.91 -33.89
N ALA A 25 8.38 -23.20 -33.55
CA ALA A 25 9.40 -22.20 -33.48
C ALA A 25 9.29 -21.39 -34.77
N PRO A 26 9.10 -20.06 -34.74
CA PRO A 26 9.19 -19.30 -35.96
C PRO A 26 10.48 -19.76 -36.61
N LYS A 27 10.47 -20.06 -37.91
CA LYS A 27 11.67 -20.42 -38.64
C LYS A 27 12.77 -19.53 -38.11
N LYS A 28 13.73 -20.13 -37.39
CA LYS A 28 14.92 -19.48 -36.98
C LYS A 28 15.47 -18.78 -38.19
N ASP A 29 15.24 -17.46 -38.31
CA ASP A 29 16.27 -16.66 -38.94
C ASP A 29 17.50 -17.00 -38.08
N THR A 30 18.39 -17.76 -38.63
CA THR A 30 19.62 -18.19 -38.03
C THR A 30 20.50 -16.96 -37.93
N ILE A 31 20.16 -16.04 -37.01
CA ILE A 31 21.10 -15.05 -36.56
C ILE A 31 22.18 -15.90 -35.90
N ASN A 32 23.27 -16.01 -36.58
CA ASN A 32 24.42 -16.73 -36.11
C ASN A 32 24.94 -15.96 -34.90
N VAL A 33 24.55 -16.36 -33.70
CA VAL A 33 24.94 -15.73 -32.43
C VAL A 33 25.96 -16.56 -31.68
N GLY A 34 26.82 -15.85 -30.96
CA GLY A 34 27.93 -16.46 -30.23
C GLY A 34 28.03 -15.94 -28.81
N THR A 35 29.03 -16.43 -28.08
CA THR A 35 29.34 -16.10 -26.70
C THR A 35 30.71 -15.45 -26.58
N VAL A 36 30.85 -14.40 -25.76
CA VAL A 36 32.09 -13.74 -25.42
C VAL A 36 32.31 -13.90 -23.91
N VAL A 37 33.46 -14.42 -23.52
CA VAL A 37 33.82 -14.60 -22.11
C VAL A 37 35.19 -13.96 -21.83
N GLY A 38 35.50 -13.68 -20.56
CA GLY A 38 36.80 -13.21 -20.13
C GLY A 38 36.83 -12.80 -18.66
N LEU A 39 37.98 -12.26 -18.24
CA LEU A 39 38.28 -11.88 -16.87
C LEU A 39 38.87 -10.45 -16.84
N MET A 40 38.49 -9.62 -15.88
CA MET A 40 39.06 -8.29 -15.64
C MET A 40 39.95 -8.30 -14.40
N ARG A 41 41.15 -7.71 -14.50
CA ARG A 41 42.09 -7.54 -13.38
C ARG A 41 42.70 -6.14 -13.34
N ASP A 42 43.12 -5.74 -12.15
CA ASP A 42 44.01 -4.59 -11.91
C ASP A 42 45.44 -5.00 -12.33
N SER A 43 46.08 -4.23 -13.17
CA SER A 43 47.44 -4.50 -13.67
C SER A 43 48.50 -4.41 -12.58
N ALA A 44 48.34 -3.53 -11.57
CA ALA A 44 49.33 -3.28 -10.53
C ALA A 44 49.37 -4.34 -9.44
N HIS A 45 48.16 -4.79 -9.00
CA HIS A 45 48.06 -5.71 -7.85
C HIS A 45 47.48 -7.07 -8.23
N ASN A 46 47.15 -7.28 -9.50
CA ASN A 46 46.54 -8.51 -10.02
C ASN A 46 45.20 -8.93 -9.33
N TYR A 47 44.54 -7.97 -8.68
CA TYR A 47 43.21 -8.21 -8.09
C TYR A 47 42.16 -8.31 -9.17
N VAL A 48 41.17 -9.17 -8.93
CA VAL A 48 39.98 -9.26 -9.80
C VAL A 48 39.18 -7.98 -9.69
N MET A 49 38.74 -7.45 -10.82
CA MET A 49 37.92 -6.23 -10.88
C MET A 49 36.45 -6.58 -11.00
N GLN A 50 35.75 -6.45 -9.90
CA GLN A 50 34.30 -6.58 -9.89
C GLN A 50 33.63 -5.28 -10.29
N SER A 51 32.38 -5.37 -10.79
CA SER A 51 31.58 -4.20 -11.20
C SER A 51 32.25 -3.29 -12.23
N ALA A 52 33.28 -3.78 -12.96
CA ALA A 52 33.78 -3.10 -14.14
C ALA A 52 32.73 -3.18 -15.25
N THR A 53 32.44 -2.04 -15.91
CA THR A 53 31.48 -2.00 -17.01
C THR A 53 32.13 -2.52 -18.28
N MET A 54 31.50 -3.52 -18.88
CA MET A 54 31.87 -4.12 -20.15
C MET A 54 30.78 -3.81 -21.17
N ALA A 55 31.14 -3.18 -22.29
CA ALA A 55 30.19 -2.85 -23.38
C ALA A 55 30.74 -3.29 -24.73
N ILE A 56 29.96 -4.01 -25.53
CA ILE A 56 30.33 -4.46 -26.87
C ILE A 56 29.64 -3.59 -27.91
N TYR A 57 30.41 -3.15 -28.90
CA TYR A 57 29.96 -2.30 -30.00
C TYR A 57 30.31 -2.94 -31.36
N LYS A 58 29.55 -2.57 -32.39
CA LYS A 58 29.92 -2.83 -33.80
C LYS A 58 31.00 -1.85 -34.21
N GLN A 59 32.04 -2.38 -34.90
CA GLN A 59 33.22 -1.55 -35.23
C GLN A 59 32.89 -0.44 -36.23
N HIS A 60 32.00 -0.67 -37.19
CA HIS A 60 31.74 0.31 -38.25
C HIS A 60 30.65 1.33 -37.91
N SER A 61 29.63 0.94 -37.16
CA SER A 61 28.50 1.83 -36.82
C SER A 61 28.57 2.40 -35.40
N ASN A 62 29.48 1.92 -34.57
CA ASN A 62 29.58 2.22 -33.12
C ASN A 62 28.26 1.97 -32.37
N ASP A 63 27.39 1.11 -32.94
CA ASP A 63 26.15 0.73 -32.24
C ASP A 63 26.44 -0.20 -31.08
N LEU A 64 25.82 0.08 -29.93
CA LEU A 64 25.90 -0.77 -28.75
C LEU A 64 25.17 -2.10 -29.04
N VAL A 65 25.90 -3.21 -28.90
CA VAL A 65 25.37 -4.56 -29.08
C VAL A 65 24.91 -5.18 -27.77
N SER A 66 25.75 -5.08 -26.75
CA SER A 66 25.47 -5.64 -25.43
C SER A 66 26.38 -5.02 -24.37
N TYR A 67 25.97 -5.07 -23.12
CA TYR A 67 26.76 -4.57 -21.99
C TYR A 67 26.40 -5.29 -20.70
N GLN A 68 27.31 -5.34 -19.74
CA GLN A 68 27.12 -5.91 -18.41
C GLN A 68 28.21 -5.44 -17.44
N LEU A 69 28.04 -5.70 -16.16
CA LEU A 69 29.09 -5.57 -15.16
C LEU A 69 29.82 -6.90 -14.98
N THR A 70 31.13 -6.83 -14.65
CA THR A 70 31.86 -8.01 -14.20
C THR A 70 31.34 -8.48 -12.85
N ASN A 71 31.31 -9.79 -12.63
CA ASN A 71 30.86 -10.40 -11.37
C ASN A 71 31.93 -10.23 -10.25
N ASN A 72 31.65 -10.77 -9.06
CA ASN A 72 32.53 -10.70 -7.88
C ASN A 72 33.93 -11.33 -8.08
N PHE A 73 34.08 -12.12 -9.14
CA PHE A 73 35.36 -12.73 -9.53
C PHE A 73 36.01 -12.04 -10.72
N GLY A 74 35.50 -10.87 -11.14
CA GLY A 74 35.99 -10.14 -12.30
C GLY A 74 35.62 -10.79 -13.64
N ARG A 75 34.76 -11.82 -13.66
CA ARG A 75 34.37 -12.54 -14.88
C ARG A 75 33.19 -11.87 -15.55
N TYR A 76 33.15 -11.92 -16.88
CA TYR A 76 32.03 -11.50 -17.71
C TYR A 76 31.72 -12.57 -18.76
N GLN A 77 30.44 -12.65 -19.15
CA GLN A 77 29.96 -13.57 -20.19
C GLN A 77 28.81 -12.92 -20.96
N PHE A 78 29.05 -12.55 -22.19
CA PHE A 78 28.02 -12.11 -23.11
C PHE A 78 27.48 -13.30 -23.91
N LYS A 79 26.16 -13.37 -24.04
CA LYS A 79 25.44 -14.34 -24.87
C LYS A 79 24.73 -13.61 -26.01
N ASP A 80 24.37 -14.33 -27.04
CA ASP A 80 23.62 -13.82 -28.20
C ASP A 80 24.33 -12.65 -28.93
N ILE A 81 25.63 -12.69 -29.00
CA ILE A 81 26.45 -11.67 -29.70
C ILE A 81 26.53 -12.05 -31.18
N PRO A 82 26.26 -11.13 -32.13
CA PRO A 82 26.38 -11.40 -33.56
C PRO A 82 27.74 -11.97 -33.95
N VAL A 83 27.77 -13.02 -34.79
CA VAL A 83 29.01 -13.62 -35.29
C VAL A 83 29.31 -13.14 -36.71
N GLY A 84 30.57 -13.22 -37.11
CA GLY A 84 31.02 -12.90 -38.47
C GLY A 84 31.09 -11.39 -38.74
N ILE A 85 30.85 -10.53 -37.76
CA ILE A 85 31.02 -9.08 -37.88
C ILE A 85 32.10 -8.57 -36.94
N PRO A 86 32.89 -7.56 -37.34
CA PRO A 86 33.89 -6.93 -36.48
C PRO A 86 33.24 -6.21 -35.31
N LEU A 87 33.67 -6.54 -34.10
CA LEU A 87 33.19 -5.98 -32.82
C LEU A 87 34.36 -5.46 -32.00
N TYR A 88 34.09 -4.56 -31.07
CA TYR A 88 35.03 -4.22 -30.02
C TYR A 88 34.34 -4.16 -28.66
N VAL A 89 35.07 -4.54 -27.62
CA VAL A 89 34.66 -4.38 -26.23
C VAL A 89 35.36 -3.15 -25.62
N VAL A 90 34.58 -2.38 -24.88
CA VAL A 90 35.12 -1.30 -24.04
C VAL A 90 34.91 -1.70 -22.58
N ALA A 91 35.99 -1.69 -21.81
CA ALA A 91 35.95 -1.92 -20.37
C ALA A 91 36.24 -0.59 -19.65
N THR A 92 35.39 -0.24 -18.67
CA THR A 92 35.58 0.99 -17.85
C THR A 92 35.37 0.66 -16.38
N HIS A 93 36.15 1.32 -15.52
CA HIS A 93 36.01 1.26 -14.07
C HIS A 93 36.50 2.59 -13.45
N VAL A 94 35.87 2.98 -12.34
CA VAL A 94 36.26 4.25 -11.67
C VAL A 94 37.70 4.18 -11.17
N GLY A 95 38.52 5.21 -11.49
CA GLY A 95 39.88 5.28 -11.11
C GLY A 95 40.85 4.50 -12.01
N TYR A 96 40.36 3.95 -13.15
CA TYR A 96 41.19 3.20 -14.12
C TYR A 96 41.03 3.73 -15.53
N GLN A 97 42.09 3.57 -16.34
CA GLN A 97 42.02 3.88 -17.77
C GLN A 97 41.11 2.89 -18.49
N SER A 98 40.30 3.40 -19.43
CA SER A 98 39.40 2.52 -20.23
C SER A 98 40.22 1.65 -21.20
N ILE A 99 39.83 0.40 -21.36
CA ILE A 99 40.39 -0.53 -22.32
C ILE A 99 39.45 -0.65 -23.50
N LYS A 100 39.99 -0.58 -24.71
CA LYS A 100 39.30 -0.98 -25.94
C LYS A 100 40.00 -2.17 -26.55
N LYS A 101 39.26 -3.27 -26.83
CA LYS A 101 39.78 -4.47 -27.47
C LYS A 101 38.86 -4.90 -28.60
N GLU A 102 39.43 -5.01 -29.81
CA GLU A 102 38.71 -5.48 -31.00
C GLU A 102 38.72 -7.00 -31.06
N PHE A 103 37.67 -7.58 -31.61
CA PHE A 103 37.52 -9.03 -31.75
C PHE A 103 36.50 -9.39 -32.84
N LEU A 104 36.60 -10.63 -33.31
CA LEU A 104 35.65 -11.23 -34.24
C LEU A 104 35.25 -12.64 -33.74
N ILE A 105 33.96 -12.90 -33.64
CA ILE A 105 33.48 -14.23 -33.27
C ILE A 105 33.37 -15.05 -34.56
N SER A 106 34.13 -16.13 -34.61
CA SER A 106 34.08 -17.04 -35.76
C SER A 106 32.69 -17.74 -35.87
N PRO A 107 32.07 -17.75 -37.06
CA PRO A 107 30.83 -18.50 -37.28
C PRO A 107 30.93 -20.01 -36.97
N LYS A 108 32.16 -20.59 -37.04
CA LYS A 108 32.39 -22.02 -36.78
C LYS A 108 32.40 -22.35 -35.29
N THR A 109 33.09 -21.56 -34.45
CA THR A 109 33.24 -21.80 -33.01
C THR A 109 32.14 -21.19 -32.18
N LYS A 110 31.50 -20.13 -32.66
CA LYS A 110 30.44 -19.38 -31.98
C LYS A 110 30.77 -18.92 -30.55
N SER A 111 32.04 -18.94 -30.19
CA SER A 111 32.53 -18.52 -28.88
C SER A 111 33.93 -17.90 -29.01
N ILE A 112 34.19 -16.88 -28.18
CA ILE A 112 35.50 -16.30 -28.05
C ILE A 112 35.82 -16.02 -26.59
N ASP A 113 37.00 -16.41 -26.13
CA ASP A 113 37.56 -16.04 -24.82
C ASP A 113 38.56 -14.87 -25.02
N LEU A 114 38.19 -13.70 -24.53
CA LEU A 114 39.03 -12.52 -24.57
C LEU A 114 40.16 -12.58 -23.53
N LYS A 115 40.26 -13.68 -22.78
CA LYS A 115 41.24 -13.92 -21.71
C LYS A 115 41.16 -12.84 -20.62
N THR A 116 42.29 -12.57 -19.95
CA THR A 116 42.37 -11.53 -18.94
C THR A 116 42.61 -10.16 -19.60
N LEU A 117 41.76 -9.19 -19.26
CA LEU A 117 41.97 -7.78 -19.58
C LEU A 117 42.46 -7.07 -18.31
N ASN A 118 43.66 -6.45 -18.38
CA ASN A 118 44.25 -5.78 -17.23
C ASN A 118 44.07 -4.27 -17.35
N MET A 119 43.43 -3.63 -16.38
CA MET A 119 43.21 -2.18 -16.33
C MET A 119 44.32 -1.50 -15.51
N GLU A 120 44.77 -0.38 -15.98
CA GLU A 120 45.76 0.46 -15.32
C GLU A 120 45.07 1.56 -14.52
N ARG A 121 45.59 1.86 -13.32
CA ARG A 121 45.13 3.00 -12.55
C ARG A 121 45.48 4.31 -13.21
N ILE A 122 44.62 5.31 -13.09
CA ILE A 122 44.90 6.67 -13.53
C ILE A 122 45.72 7.30 -12.43
N ASP A 123 46.98 7.62 -12.73
CA ASP A 123 47.83 8.46 -11.86
C ASP A 123 47.28 9.89 -11.85
N LEU A 124 46.93 10.39 -10.68
CA LEU A 124 46.34 11.72 -10.46
C LEU A 124 47.35 12.85 -10.56
N SER A 125 48.49 12.66 -11.20
CA SER A 125 49.46 13.71 -11.48
C SER A 125 49.13 14.39 -12.82
N LEU A 126 48.28 15.42 -12.76
CA LEU A 126 48.16 16.57 -13.64
C LEU A 126 48.50 16.38 -15.15
N LYS A 127 47.41 16.13 -15.92
CA LYS A 127 47.16 16.83 -17.20
C LYS A 127 45.69 16.51 -17.61
N GLU A 128 44.90 17.55 -17.80
CA GLU A 128 43.57 17.46 -18.37
C GLU A 128 43.65 16.87 -19.78
N VAL A 129 43.45 15.57 -19.90
CA VAL A 129 43.23 14.91 -21.18
C VAL A 129 41.75 14.88 -21.42
N VAL A 130 41.24 15.78 -22.22
CA VAL A 130 39.87 15.73 -22.75
C VAL A 130 39.78 14.50 -23.66
N ILE A 131 39.44 13.34 -23.07
CA ILE A 131 39.09 12.16 -23.84
C ILE A 131 37.68 12.38 -24.37
N LYS A 132 37.50 12.68 -25.63
CA LYS A 132 36.28 12.48 -26.40
C LYS A 132 36.06 10.98 -26.59
N GLY A 133 35.83 10.26 -25.50
CA GLY A 133 35.45 8.84 -25.52
C GLY A 133 33.94 8.73 -25.45
N GLN A 134 33.35 7.74 -26.14
CA GLN A 134 31.92 7.37 -25.92
C GLN A 134 31.74 7.08 -24.45
N GLN A 135 30.81 7.79 -23.82
CA GLN A 135 30.48 7.54 -22.41
C GLN A 135 29.92 6.13 -22.25
N ALA A 136 30.43 5.37 -21.32
CA ALA A 136 29.92 4.02 -21.02
C ALA A 136 28.42 4.06 -20.70
N PRO A 137 27.62 3.09 -21.19
CA PRO A 137 26.18 3.04 -20.91
C PRO A 137 25.88 2.92 -19.42
N MET A 138 26.76 2.28 -18.67
CA MET A 138 26.69 2.19 -17.23
C MET A 138 28.10 2.12 -16.63
N GLN A 139 28.24 2.63 -15.40
CA GLN A 139 29.50 2.68 -14.69
C GLN A 139 29.29 2.68 -13.17
N MET A 140 30.31 2.30 -12.41
CA MET A 140 30.31 2.42 -10.95
C MET A 140 31.12 3.65 -10.54
N HIS A 141 30.54 4.51 -9.73
CA HIS A 141 31.19 5.59 -9.02
C HIS A 141 31.19 5.27 -7.51
N GLY A 142 32.28 4.65 -7.04
CA GLY A 142 32.31 4.12 -5.70
C GLY A 142 31.25 3.02 -5.53
N ASP A 143 30.27 3.24 -4.66
CA ASP A 143 29.15 2.36 -4.41
C ASP A 143 27.86 2.68 -5.21
N THR A 144 27.93 3.71 -6.07
CA THR A 144 26.78 4.16 -6.87
C THR A 144 26.87 3.61 -8.29
N LEU A 145 25.84 2.88 -8.71
CA LEU A 145 25.66 2.43 -10.09
C LEU A 145 25.01 3.56 -10.90
N GLU A 146 25.67 4.02 -11.95
CA GLU A 146 25.17 5.07 -12.85
C GLU A 146 24.87 4.53 -14.25
N PHE A 147 23.71 4.88 -14.79
CA PHE A 147 23.31 4.62 -16.18
C PHE A 147 23.27 5.94 -16.94
N ASN A 148 23.92 6.01 -18.09
CA ASN A 148 23.86 7.17 -18.98
C ASN A 148 22.60 7.11 -19.85
N ALA A 149 21.63 7.98 -19.61
CA ALA A 149 20.35 7.99 -20.32
C ALA A 149 20.51 8.18 -21.86
N SER A 150 21.56 8.86 -22.31
CA SER A 150 21.78 9.12 -23.73
C SER A 150 22.20 7.87 -24.53
N ALA A 151 22.75 6.86 -23.85
CA ALA A 151 23.15 5.60 -24.49
C ALA A 151 21.98 4.72 -24.92
N PHE A 152 20.76 4.99 -24.39
CA PHE A 152 19.57 4.21 -24.68
C PHE A 152 18.67 4.97 -25.67
N LYS A 153 18.57 4.48 -26.89
CA LYS A 153 17.75 5.07 -27.94
C LYS A 153 16.28 4.65 -27.75
N LEU A 154 15.41 5.61 -27.50
CA LEU A 154 13.96 5.44 -27.33
C LEU A 154 13.22 6.49 -28.15
N ASP A 155 11.93 6.32 -28.33
CA ASP A 155 11.07 7.29 -29.03
C ASP A 155 11.14 8.69 -28.40
N THR A 156 10.84 9.71 -29.18
CA THR A 156 10.86 11.12 -28.75
C THR A 156 9.86 11.42 -27.63
N ASN A 157 8.76 10.65 -27.56
CA ASN A 157 7.71 10.76 -26.54
C ASN A 157 7.92 9.82 -25.34
N ALA A 158 9.06 9.12 -25.28
CA ALA A 158 9.37 8.23 -24.18
C ALA A 158 9.51 9.00 -22.85
N VAL A 159 8.96 8.43 -21.80
CA VAL A 159 9.06 8.93 -20.42
C VAL A 159 10.11 8.16 -19.61
N VAL A 160 10.37 8.59 -18.39
CA VAL A 160 11.33 7.93 -17.48
C VAL A 160 10.95 6.46 -17.27
N GLY A 161 9.68 6.10 -17.17
CA GLY A 161 9.25 4.71 -17.06
C GLY A 161 9.73 3.84 -18.23
N ASP A 162 9.67 4.34 -19.47
CA ASP A 162 10.18 3.64 -20.65
C ASP A 162 11.70 3.51 -20.60
N LEU A 163 12.38 4.56 -20.13
CA LEU A 163 13.84 4.52 -19.96
C LEU A 163 14.23 3.43 -18.96
N LEU A 164 13.61 3.40 -17.79
CA LEU A 164 13.95 2.43 -16.74
C LEU A 164 13.71 0.99 -17.19
N ARG A 165 12.65 0.72 -17.96
CA ARG A 165 12.41 -0.62 -18.55
C ARG A 165 13.49 -1.05 -19.54
N ALA A 166 14.17 -0.10 -20.17
CA ALA A 166 15.27 -0.37 -21.10
C ALA A 166 16.63 -0.55 -20.37
N LEU A 167 16.74 -0.20 -19.09
CA LEU A 167 17.97 -0.31 -18.33
C LEU A 167 18.19 -1.75 -17.82
N PRO A 168 19.43 -2.24 -17.84
CA PRO A 168 19.75 -3.61 -17.41
C PRO A 168 19.62 -3.76 -15.90
N GLY A 169 19.11 -4.93 -15.47
CA GLY A 169 18.95 -5.24 -14.06
C GLY A 169 17.84 -4.45 -13.38
N ILE A 170 17.13 -3.57 -14.10
CA ILE A 170 15.97 -2.82 -13.60
C ILE A 170 14.70 -3.49 -14.12
N THR A 171 13.76 -3.73 -13.20
CA THR A 171 12.41 -4.17 -13.54
C THR A 171 11.42 -3.14 -12.98
N VAL A 172 10.60 -2.58 -13.86
CA VAL A 172 9.46 -1.74 -13.47
C VAL A 172 8.22 -2.63 -13.50
N TRP A 173 7.67 -2.91 -12.33
CA TRP A 173 6.51 -3.77 -12.16
C TRP A 173 5.22 -3.04 -12.60
N ALA A 174 4.16 -3.81 -12.85
CA ALA A 174 2.89 -3.26 -13.31
C ALA A 174 2.25 -2.27 -12.32
N ASP A 175 2.51 -2.44 -11.04
CA ASP A 175 2.07 -1.56 -9.95
C ASP A 175 2.97 -0.31 -9.74
N GLY A 176 3.97 -0.08 -10.59
CA GLY A 176 4.93 1.03 -10.47
C GLY A 176 6.07 0.77 -9.49
N VAL A 177 6.11 -0.39 -8.85
CA VAL A 177 7.26 -0.81 -8.04
C VAL A 177 8.48 -0.98 -8.95
N ILE A 178 9.63 -0.56 -8.47
CA ILE A 178 10.90 -0.69 -9.18
C ILE A 178 11.82 -1.61 -8.40
N THR A 179 12.40 -2.58 -9.08
CA THR A 179 13.45 -3.42 -8.50
C THR A 179 14.74 -3.27 -9.30
N VAL A 180 15.86 -3.25 -8.61
CA VAL A 180 17.21 -3.24 -9.21
C VAL A 180 17.93 -4.49 -8.76
N ASN A 181 18.32 -5.33 -9.71
CA ASN A 181 18.89 -6.64 -9.43
C ASN A 181 18.02 -7.43 -8.42
N GLY A 182 16.69 -7.42 -8.63
CA GLY A 182 15.70 -8.07 -7.77
C GLY A 182 15.41 -7.38 -6.43
N LYS A 183 16.24 -6.45 -5.96
CA LYS A 183 15.99 -5.71 -4.72
C LYS A 183 15.08 -4.52 -4.98
N LYS A 184 13.96 -4.44 -4.24
CA LYS A 184 13.03 -3.30 -4.31
C LYS A 184 13.76 -2.02 -3.89
N ILE A 185 13.60 -0.95 -4.66
CA ILE A 185 14.06 0.37 -4.24
C ILE A 185 13.13 0.91 -3.15
N ASN A 186 13.71 1.65 -2.22
CA ASN A 186 12.92 2.31 -1.19
C ASN A 186 12.21 3.54 -1.74
N GLN A 187 12.91 4.32 -2.56
CA GLN A 187 12.39 5.58 -3.08
C GLN A 187 13.02 5.91 -4.44
N LEU A 188 12.18 6.43 -5.34
CA LEU A 188 12.61 7.09 -6.57
C LEU A 188 12.75 8.59 -6.30
N LEU A 189 13.95 9.11 -6.53
CA LEU A 189 14.28 10.50 -6.34
C LEU A 189 14.51 11.20 -7.68
N VAL A 190 14.23 12.49 -7.75
CA VAL A 190 14.58 13.36 -8.86
C VAL A 190 15.47 14.48 -8.31
N GLU A 191 16.69 14.64 -8.86
CA GLU A 191 17.69 15.57 -8.33
C GLU A 191 17.98 15.37 -6.82
N GLY A 192 17.96 14.10 -6.36
CA GLY A 192 18.23 13.72 -4.98
C GLY A 192 17.06 13.92 -4.01
N LYS A 193 15.88 14.24 -4.49
CA LYS A 193 14.69 14.55 -3.67
C LYS A 193 13.48 13.71 -4.08
N PRO A 194 12.58 13.37 -3.16
CA PRO A 194 11.29 12.79 -3.50
C PRO A 194 10.52 13.70 -4.46
N PHE A 195 9.95 13.12 -5.49
CA PHE A 195 9.20 13.84 -6.49
C PHE A 195 7.72 13.75 -6.15
N PHE A 196 7.07 14.87 -5.87
CA PHE A 196 5.66 15.01 -5.54
C PHE A 196 5.11 13.86 -4.68
N GLY A 197 5.18 13.98 -3.37
CA GLY A 197 4.67 12.99 -2.42
C GLY A 197 5.48 11.67 -2.34
N GLY A 198 6.36 11.39 -3.33
CA GLY A 198 7.15 10.16 -3.41
C GLY A 198 6.45 9.01 -4.14
N ASP A 199 5.32 9.25 -4.81
CA ASP A 199 4.73 8.29 -5.73
C ASP A 199 5.61 8.15 -6.99
N ASN A 200 6.19 6.97 -7.17
CA ASN A 200 7.06 6.70 -8.30
C ASN A 200 6.36 6.91 -9.65
N LYS A 201 5.07 6.64 -9.76
CA LYS A 201 4.31 6.77 -11.00
C LYS A 201 4.28 8.20 -11.53
N ILE A 202 4.22 9.20 -10.65
CA ILE A 202 4.24 10.62 -11.07
C ILE A 202 5.54 10.91 -11.83
N ALA A 203 6.68 10.47 -11.32
CA ALA A 203 7.95 10.64 -12.02
C ALA A 203 8.06 9.76 -13.28
N LEU A 204 7.64 8.50 -13.20
CA LEU A 204 7.73 7.53 -14.29
C LEU A 204 6.93 7.96 -15.52
N ASP A 205 5.74 8.54 -15.31
CA ASP A 205 4.75 8.77 -16.35
C ASP A 205 4.76 10.21 -16.89
N ASN A 206 5.34 11.17 -16.16
CA ASN A 206 5.33 12.58 -16.56
C ASN A 206 6.70 13.12 -17.03
N LEU A 207 7.82 12.61 -16.47
CA LEU A 207 9.14 13.11 -16.84
C LEU A 207 9.58 12.57 -18.20
N PRO A 208 9.87 13.45 -19.20
CA PRO A 208 10.35 12.99 -20.51
C PRO A 208 11.77 12.39 -20.38
N LYS A 209 12.00 11.28 -21.06
CA LYS A 209 13.34 10.67 -21.18
C LYS A 209 14.42 11.67 -21.60
N ASN A 210 14.07 12.60 -22.47
CA ASN A 210 15.02 13.60 -23.01
C ASN A 210 15.47 14.64 -21.98
N SER A 211 14.77 14.77 -20.84
CA SER A 211 15.22 15.61 -19.71
C SER A 211 16.27 14.92 -18.84
N VAL A 212 16.39 13.59 -18.92
CA VAL A 212 17.28 12.79 -18.07
C VAL A 212 18.71 12.82 -18.61
N GLN A 213 19.66 13.09 -17.72
CA GLN A 213 21.09 12.95 -17.99
C GLN A 213 21.56 11.55 -17.61
N LYS A 214 21.29 11.11 -16.39
CA LYS A 214 21.67 9.80 -15.87
C LYS A 214 20.72 9.30 -14.80
N VAL A 215 20.73 7.98 -14.58
CA VAL A 215 20.04 7.31 -13.50
C VAL A 215 21.06 6.73 -12.53
N GLN A 216 20.95 7.03 -11.25
CA GLN A 216 21.85 6.57 -10.20
C GLN A 216 21.11 5.62 -9.27
N VAL A 217 21.78 4.53 -8.88
CA VAL A 217 21.28 3.57 -7.88
C VAL A 217 22.34 3.41 -6.79
N TYR A 218 21.97 3.66 -5.55
CA TYR A 218 22.89 3.63 -4.41
C TYR A 218 22.21 3.17 -3.13
N GLN A 219 22.99 2.71 -2.18
CA GLN A 219 22.52 2.38 -0.85
C GLN A 219 22.51 3.62 0.05
N ASP A 220 21.46 3.73 0.86
CA ASP A 220 21.34 4.79 1.85
C ASP A 220 22.35 4.57 2.98
N LYS A 221 23.44 5.35 2.98
CA LYS A 221 24.49 5.28 4.01
C LYS A 221 24.05 5.72 5.40
N ASN A 222 22.93 6.43 5.48
CA ASN A 222 22.38 6.98 6.72
C ASN A 222 21.12 6.23 7.16
N ASP A 223 20.84 5.08 6.56
CA ASP A 223 19.77 4.23 7.05
C ASP A 223 20.01 3.89 8.53
N PRO A 224 18.99 4.02 9.40
CA PRO A 224 19.08 3.58 10.80
C PRO A 224 19.50 2.11 10.94
N ASP A 225 19.30 1.31 9.91
CA ASP A 225 19.80 -0.06 9.80
C ASP A 225 21.04 -0.11 8.87
N PRO A 226 22.24 0.16 9.38
CA PRO A 226 23.48 0.13 8.57
C PRO A 226 23.81 -1.29 8.06
N ILE A 227 23.19 -2.32 8.64
CA ILE A 227 23.37 -3.70 8.25
C ILE A 227 22.55 -4.01 7.00
N ASN A 228 21.43 -3.30 6.82
CA ASN A 228 20.52 -3.45 5.68
C ASN A 228 20.11 -2.08 5.13
N PRO A 229 21.05 -1.31 4.56
CA PRO A 229 20.70 0.00 4.05
C PRO A 229 19.69 -0.11 2.91
N LYS A 230 18.71 0.79 2.91
CA LYS A 230 17.73 0.92 1.85
C LYS A 230 18.43 1.30 0.55
N THR A 231 17.91 0.79 -0.56
CA THR A 231 18.40 1.16 -1.89
C THR A 231 17.52 2.26 -2.45
N ASN A 232 18.13 3.35 -2.88
CA ASN A 232 17.45 4.47 -3.53
C ASN A 232 17.85 4.55 -5.01
N MET A 233 16.94 5.08 -5.83
CA MET A 233 17.19 5.41 -7.22
C MET A 233 17.02 6.91 -7.42
N ASN A 234 17.96 7.55 -8.11
CA ASN A 234 17.93 8.99 -8.36
C ASN A 234 18.00 9.29 -9.86
N ILE A 235 17.03 10.02 -10.35
CA ILE A 235 17.01 10.56 -11.72
C ILE A 235 17.70 11.91 -11.71
N VAL A 236 18.85 11.99 -12.38
CA VAL A 236 19.57 13.26 -12.55
C VAL A 236 19.17 13.88 -13.87
N LEU A 237 18.66 15.09 -13.84
CA LEU A 237 18.22 15.84 -15.01
C LEU A 237 19.40 16.58 -15.67
N LYS A 238 19.26 16.88 -16.96
CA LYS A 238 20.21 17.76 -17.68
C LYS A 238 20.19 19.16 -17.06
N LYS A 239 21.31 19.86 -17.11
CA LYS A 239 21.45 21.19 -16.49
C LYS A 239 20.38 22.19 -16.93
N ASP A 240 20.00 22.14 -18.22
CA ASP A 240 18.98 22.99 -18.83
C ASP A 240 17.53 22.48 -18.65
N LYS A 241 17.32 21.39 -17.90
CA LYS A 241 16.02 20.74 -17.72
C LYS A 241 15.66 20.49 -16.24
N LYS A 242 16.37 21.18 -15.32
CA LYS A 242 16.18 20.99 -13.87
C LYS A 242 14.91 21.64 -13.32
N ASP A 243 14.28 22.51 -14.09
CA ASP A 243 13.00 23.13 -13.81
C ASP A 243 11.99 22.82 -14.93
N GLY A 244 10.73 22.76 -14.58
CA GLY A 244 9.70 22.46 -15.53
C GLY A 244 8.27 22.70 -15.05
N LEU A 245 7.38 22.76 -16.02
CA LEU A 245 5.95 22.84 -15.85
C LEU A 245 5.33 21.69 -16.65
N PHE A 246 4.47 20.92 -16.02
CA PHE A 246 3.68 19.89 -16.69
C PHE A 246 2.29 19.78 -16.08
N GLY A 247 1.36 19.18 -16.81
CA GLY A 247 0.01 19.01 -16.30
C GLY A 247 -0.91 18.32 -17.26
N LYS A 248 -2.20 18.38 -16.95
CA LYS A 248 -3.32 17.89 -17.76
C LYS A 248 -4.52 18.79 -17.55
N PHE A 249 -5.28 19.00 -18.61
CA PHE A 249 -6.65 19.55 -18.56
C PHE A 249 -7.51 18.63 -19.42
N GLY A 250 -8.49 17.97 -18.82
CA GLY A 250 -9.37 17.00 -19.45
C GLY A 250 -10.83 17.31 -19.16
N PHE A 251 -11.68 17.11 -20.19
CA PHE A 251 -13.12 17.14 -20.03
C PHE A 251 -13.76 16.06 -20.91
N GLY A 252 -14.64 15.29 -20.32
CA GLY A 252 -15.42 14.25 -20.98
C GLY A 252 -16.91 14.45 -20.76
N TYR A 253 -17.69 14.19 -21.81
CA TYR A 253 -19.13 14.14 -21.76
C TYR A 253 -19.63 12.87 -22.44
N GLY A 254 -20.67 12.27 -21.88
CA GLY A 254 -21.14 10.95 -22.30
C GLY A 254 -22.65 10.81 -22.32
N SER A 255 -23.09 9.61 -22.60
CA SER A 255 -24.51 9.25 -22.57
C SER A 255 -25.05 9.36 -21.15
N LEU A 256 -26.39 9.52 -21.01
CA LEU A 256 -27.11 9.61 -19.74
C LEU A 256 -26.58 10.75 -18.83
N ASP A 257 -26.21 11.87 -19.45
CA ASP A 257 -25.68 13.05 -18.76
C ASP A 257 -24.44 12.79 -17.88
N HIS A 258 -23.67 11.75 -18.21
CA HIS A 258 -22.41 11.48 -17.55
C HIS A 258 -21.33 12.47 -17.98
N TYR A 259 -20.59 12.98 -17.02
CA TYR A 259 -19.50 13.91 -17.26
C TYR A 259 -18.31 13.63 -16.33
N ALA A 260 -17.13 14.00 -16.78
CA ALA A 260 -15.90 13.97 -15.98
C ALA A 260 -14.98 15.10 -16.44
N GLY A 261 -14.57 15.95 -15.50
CA GLY A 261 -13.57 16.99 -15.72
C GLY A 261 -12.43 16.81 -14.74
N ASP A 262 -11.21 16.98 -15.22
CA ASP A 262 -10.02 16.92 -14.38
C ASP A 262 -8.96 17.91 -14.86
N GLY A 263 -8.15 18.40 -13.91
CA GLY A 263 -7.09 19.33 -14.18
C GLY A 263 -5.94 19.21 -13.19
N MET A 264 -4.74 19.36 -13.70
CA MET A 264 -3.50 19.38 -12.93
C MET A 264 -2.54 20.39 -13.56
N LEU A 265 -1.90 21.19 -12.73
CA LEU A 265 -0.78 22.02 -13.14
C LEU A 265 0.32 21.90 -12.09
N THR A 266 1.50 21.49 -12.51
CA THR A 266 2.61 21.14 -11.66
C THR A 266 3.86 21.88 -12.09
N TYR A 267 4.47 22.63 -11.16
CA TYR A 267 5.77 23.26 -11.30
C TYR A 267 6.79 22.57 -10.42
N PHE A 268 7.97 22.33 -10.93
CA PHE A 268 9.10 21.85 -10.13
C PHE A 268 10.40 22.55 -10.48
N SER A 269 11.22 22.70 -9.47
CA SER A 269 12.62 23.17 -9.54
C SER A 269 13.44 22.37 -8.52
N PRO A 270 14.78 22.52 -8.49
CA PRO A 270 15.61 21.84 -7.49
C PRO A 270 15.25 22.14 -6.05
N LYS A 271 14.59 23.25 -5.75
CA LYS A 271 14.24 23.68 -4.40
C LYS A 271 12.77 23.73 -4.13
N THR A 272 11.95 23.89 -5.14
CA THR A 272 10.52 24.14 -4.98
C THR A 272 9.72 23.19 -5.88
N GLN A 273 8.71 22.54 -5.33
CA GLN A 273 7.72 21.76 -6.08
C GLN A 273 6.33 22.22 -5.64
N VAL A 274 5.48 22.53 -6.59
CA VAL A 274 4.10 22.96 -6.34
C VAL A 274 3.19 22.28 -7.36
N SER A 275 2.09 21.69 -6.92
CA SER A 275 1.05 21.19 -7.79
C SER A 275 -0.32 21.66 -7.31
N VAL A 276 -1.17 22.00 -8.28
CA VAL A 276 -2.59 22.26 -8.07
C VAL A 276 -3.37 21.28 -8.90
N VAL A 277 -4.36 20.62 -8.29
CA VAL A 277 -5.16 19.58 -8.93
C VAL A 277 -6.63 19.74 -8.60
N GLY A 278 -7.49 19.31 -9.51
CA GLY A 278 -8.94 19.28 -9.27
C GLY A 278 -9.64 18.33 -10.21
N ALA A 279 -10.77 17.80 -9.76
CA ALA A 279 -11.64 16.94 -10.55
C ALA A 279 -13.11 17.09 -10.13
N PHE A 280 -14.00 16.90 -11.08
CA PHE A 280 -15.44 16.79 -10.84
C PHE A 280 -16.05 15.77 -11.80
N ASN A 281 -16.95 14.92 -11.30
CA ASN A 281 -17.59 13.91 -12.12
C ASN A 281 -18.79 13.26 -11.43
N ASN A 282 -19.62 12.58 -12.25
CA ASN A 282 -20.71 11.73 -11.78
C ASN A 282 -20.54 10.25 -12.24
N VAL A 283 -19.31 9.82 -12.43
CA VAL A 283 -18.94 8.48 -12.95
C VAL A 283 -18.09 7.68 -11.98
N ASN A 284 -18.30 7.89 -10.69
CA ASN A 284 -17.62 7.16 -9.61
C ASN A 284 -16.07 7.23 -9.61
N LYS A 285 -15.50 8.32 -10.18
CA LYS A 285 -14.06 8.61 -10.09
C LYS A 285 -13.81 9.45 -8.86
N ILE A 286 -13.48 8.82 -7.75
CA ILE A 286 -13.32 9.48 -6.44
C ILE A 286 -11.88 9.39 -6.01
N ALA A 287 -11.32 10.51 -5.55
CA ALA A 287 -9.98 10.60 -4.98
C ALA A 287 -10.06 11.06 -3.52
N GLY A 288 -9.20 10.50 -2.69
CA GLY A 288 -9.12 10.80 -1.26
C GLY A 288 -8.05 11.83 -0.89
N ASN A 289 -7.15 12.21 -1.82
CA ASN A 289 -6.02 13.12 -1.58
C ASN A 289 -5.46 13.70 -2.89
N VAL A 290 -4.54 14.67 -2.75
CA VAL A 290 -3.88 15.32 -3.89
C VAL A 290 -3.04 14.35 -4.70
N ASP A 291 -2.31 13.42 -4.05
CA ASP A 291 -1.42 12.47 -4.73
C ASP A 291 -2.21 11.52 -5.65
N GLU A 292 -3.41 11.09 -5.24
CA GLU A 292 -4.31 10.30 -6.10
C GLU A 292 -4.75 11.08 -7.33
N LEU A 293 -5.18 12.34 -7.16
CA LEU A 293 -5.54 13.18 -8.30
C LEU A 293 -4.36 13.43 -9.23
N MET A 294 -3.15 13.62 -8.69
CA MET A 294 -1.94 13.78 -9.50
C MET A 294 -1.63 12.53 -10.31
N ARG A 295 -1.73 11.35 -9.69
CA ARG A 295 -1.53 10.06 -10.36
C ARG A 295 -2.56 9.84 -11.47
N PHE A 296 -3.82 10.13 -11.20
CA PHE A 296 -4.91 10.04 -12.17
C PHE A 296 -4.75 10.99 -13.37
N ASN A 297 -4.03 12.09 -13.19
CA ASN A 297 -3.77 13.07 -14.22
C ASN A 297 -2.39 12.94 -14.89
N SER A 298 -1.72 11.81 -14.73
CA SER A 298 -0.42 11.55 -15.34
C SER A 298 -0.53 11.28 -16.84
N PHE A 299 0.49 11.70 -17.61
CA PHE A 299 0.49 11.67 -19.09
C PHE A 299 0.33 10.28 -19.70
N LYS A 300 0.88 9.24 -19.05
CA LYS A 300 0.75 7.85 -19.50
C LYS A 300 -0.10 6.98 -18.57
N GLY A 301 -0.89 7.61 -17.71
CA GLY A 301 -1.69 6.91 -16.71
C GLY A 301 -2.82 6.03 -17.26
N ASP A 302 -3.09 6.08 -18.57
CA ASP A 302 -4.17 5.34 -19.22
C ASP A 302 -3.68 4.08 -19.93
N GLY A 303 -2.95 3.21 -19.25
CA GLY A 303 -2.69 1.86 -19.75
C GLY A 303 -3.79 0.90 -19.32
N ILE A 304 -3.59 -0.40 -19.52
CA ILE A 304 -4.40 -1.44 -18.86
C ILE A 304 -4.16 -1.48 -17.33
N ASN A 305 -3.42 -0.49 -16.80
CA ASN A 305 -3.20 -0.29 -15.37
C ASN A 305 -4.44 0.30 -14.73
N ASP A 306 -4.92 -0.33 -13.69
CA ASP A 306 -6.19 -0.15 -13.00
C ASP A 306 -6.40 1.19 -12.27
N ASP A 307 -5.55 2.18 -12.44
CA ASP A 307 -5.46 3.26 -11.47
C ASP A 307 -6.42 4.43 -11.66
N TYR A 308 -7.07 4.56 -12.84
CA TYR A 308 -8.03 5.64 -13.06
C TYR A 308 -9.15 5.25 -14.02
N HIS A 309 -9.98 4.37 -13.54
CA HIS A 309 -11.26 4.04 -14.19
C HIS A 309 -12.41 4.38 -13.27
N SER A 310 -13.59 4.60 -13.86
CA SER A 310 -14.82 4.61 -13.08
C SER A 310 -14.91 3.32 -12.27
N ASP A 311 -15.05 3.43 -10.96
CA ASP A 311 -15.14 2.25 -10.11
C ASP A 311 -16.54 1.66 -10.18
N PHE A 312 -16.71 0.66 -11.06
CA PHE A 312 -17.96 -0.06 -11.23
C PHE A 312 -18.35 -0.95 -10.04
N ARG A 313 -17.42 -1.20 -9.11
CA ARG A 313 -17.71 -1.97 -7.90
C ARG A 313 -18.25 -1.10 -6.77
N ARG A 314 -18.09 0.21 -6.90
CA ARG A 314 -18.54 1.17 -5.89
C ARG A 314 -20.06 1.25 -5.91
N THR A 315 -20.64 1.09 -4.73
CA THR A 315 -22.09 1.18 -4.51
C THR A 315 -22.58 2.60 -4.65
N GLY A 316 -23.79 2.76 -5.09
CA GLY A 316 -24.46 4.04 -5.21
C GLY A 316 -24.12 4.81 -6.48
N THR A 317 -24.90 5.86 -6.70
CA THR A 317 -24.58 6.92 -7.65
C THR A 317 -23.86 8.02 -6.91
N ASN A 318 -22.69 8.42 -7.39
CA ASN A 318 -21.82 9.38 -6.70
C ASN A 318 -21.54 10.58 -7.61
N ILE A 319 -21.71 11.79 -7.06
CA ILE A 319 -21.22 13.02 -7.65
C ILE A 319 -20.03 13.47 -6.81
N PHE A 320 -18.86 13.52 -7.43
CA PHE A 320 -17.62 13.92 -6.79
C PHE A 320 -17.14 15.27 -7.29
N ARG A 321 -16.75 16.15 -6.37
CA ARG A 321 -16.05 17.41 -6.63
C ARG A 321 -14.88 17.46 -5.63
N GLY A 322 -13.68 17.60 -6.14
CA GLY A 322 -12.52 17.62 -5.24
C GLY A 322 -11.34 18.32 -5.87
N GLY A 323 -10.48 18.86 -5.03
CA GLY A 323 -9.27 19.51 -5.50
C GLY A 323 -8.38 19.93 -4.35
N GLY A 324 -7.15 20.28 -4.69
CA GLY A 324 -6.20 20.69 -3.70
C GLY A 324 -4.87 21.12 -4.29
N ALA A 325 -3.95 21.39 -3.39
CA ALA A 325 -2.60 21.78 -3.75
C ALA A 325 -1.59 21.09 -2.82
N THR A 326 -0.45 20.75 -3.38
CA THR A 326 0.71 20.29 -2.60
C THR A 326 1.91 21.16 -2.90
N PHE A 327 2.72 21.40 -1.88
CA PHE A 327 3.98 22.12 -2.04
C PHE A 327 5.10 21.40 -1.28
N SER A 328 6.33 21.58 -1.78
CA SER A 328 7.55 21.13 -1.11
C SER A 328 8.63 22.18 -1.32
N GLN A 329 9.22 22.65 -0.22
CA GLN A 329 10.30 23.63 -0.24
C GLN A 329 11.53 23.09 0.48
N ASP A 330 12.67 23.14 -0.18
CA ASP A 330 13.96 22.78 0.40
C ASP A 330 14.75 24.04 0.72
N PHE A 331 15.05 24.23 1.99
CA PHE A 331 15.86 25.34 2.53
C PHE A 331 17.35 24.97 2.69
N SER A 332 17.76 23.77 2.26
CA SER A 332 19.16 23.35 2.35
C SER A 332 20.05 24.26 1.50
N LYS A 333 21.19 24.67 2.05
CA LYS A 333 22.11 25.61 1.38
C LYS A 333 22.95 24.94 0.30
N ASP A 334 23.24 23.66 0.42
CA ASP A 334 24.12 22.91 -0.48
C ASP A 334 23.35 22.19 -1.57
N ALA A 335 23.72 22.49 -2.81
CA ALA A 335 23.09 21.90 -4.00
C ALA A 335 23.71 20.55 -4.41
N ASP A 336 24.72 20.03 -3.70
CA ASP A 336 25.32 18.72 -4.00
C ASP A 336 24.39 17.61 -3.51
N PRO A 337 23.81 16.79 -4.41
CA PRO A 337 22.94 15.69 -4.04
C PRO A 337 23.56 14.69 -3.06
N ARG A 338 24.90 14.59 -3.06
CA ARG A 338 25.65 13.72 -2.13
C ARG A 338 25.77 14.30 -0.74
N GLN A 339 25.71 15.63 -0.60
CA GLN A 339 25.74 16.33 0.70
C GLN A 339 24.34 16.67 1.20
N SER A 340 23.38 16.90 0.30
CA SER A 340 21.98 17.17 0.68
C SER A 340 21.36 16.01 1.49
N TYR A 341 21.92 14.82 1.33
CA TYR A 341 21.50 13.65 2.08
C TYR A 341 21.86 13.70 3.58
N TYR A 342 22.93 14.39 3.94
CA TYR A 342 23.37 14.56 5.34
C TYR A 342 22.72 15.76 6.04
N LYS A 343 22.31 16.76 5.28
CA LYS A 343 21.73 18.01 5.80
C LYS A 343 20.43 18.31 5.06
N THR A 344 19.32 17.76 5.56
CA THR A 344 18.00 18.10 5.05
C THR A 344 17.40 19.25 5.84
N ASN A 345 16.70 20.15 5.15
CA ASN A 345 15.87 21.18 5.74
C ASN A 345 14.69 21.40 4.79
N GLN A 346 13.62 20.65 5.00
CA GLN A 346 12.50 20.57 4.07
C GLN A 346 11.18 20.82 4.77
N LEU A 347 10.33 21.58 4.11
CA LEU A 347 8.93 21.76 4.47
C LEU A 347 8.06 21.22 3.31
N ARG A 348 7.08 20.41 3.64
CA ARG A 348 6.08 19.90 2.70
C ARG A 348 4.72 20.15 3.28
N GLY A 349 3.74 20.39 2.42
CA GLY A 349 2.35 20.54 2.84
C GLY A 349 1.40 20.24 1.71
N GLU A 350 0.20 19.89 2.12
CA GLU A 350 -0.92 19.59 1.22
C GLU A 350 -2.20 20.14 1.83
N VAL A 351 -3.06 20.65 0.96
CA VAL A 351 -4.45 20.99 1.28
C VAL A 351 -5.34 20.31 0.25
N PHE A 352 -6.33 19.58 0.72
CA PHE A 352 -7.29 18.86 -0.12
C PHE A 352 -8.72 19.08 0.38
N SER A 353 -9.62 19.41 -0.53
CA SER A 353 -11.06 19.52 -0.27
C SER A 353 -11.82 18.59 -1.18
N SER A 354 -12.83 17.92 -0.66
CA SER A 354 -13.76 17.11 -1.44
C SER A 354 -15.18 17.25 -0.95
N ASP A 355 -16.11 17.18 -1.88
CA ASP A 355 -17.55 17.13 -1.71
C ASP A 355 -18.07 15.91 -2.46
N LEU A 356 -18.75 15.02 -1.76
CA LEU A 356 -19.28 13.77 -2.27
C LEU A 356 -20.77 13.66 -1.97
N ASP A 357 -21.60 13.76 -3.01
CA ASP A 357 -23.03 13.44 -2.95
C ASP A 357 -23.21 11.96 -3.35
N ASN A 358 -23.70 11.16 -2.43
CA ASN A 358 -23.91 9.72 -2.61
C ASN A 358 -25.36 9.33 -2.40
N LYS A 359 -25.93 8.57 -3.34
CA LYS A 359 -27.24 7.93 -3.22
C LYS A 359 -27.11 6.43 -3.38
N THR A 360 -27.41 5.71 -2.32
CA THR A 360 -27.31 4.27 -2.28
C THR A 360 -28.69 3.65 -1.99
N LEU A 361 -29.05 2.66 -2.81
CA LEU A 361 -30.19 1.78 -2.61
C LEU A 361 -29.63 0.40 -2.37
N THR A 362 -29.92 -0.21 -1.22
CA THR A 362 -29.44 -1.56 -0.91
C THR A 362 -30.61 -2.47 -0.54
N GLN A 363 -30.48 -3.72 -0.97
CA GLN A 363 -31.37 -4.81 -0.55
C GLN A 363 -30.50 -5.85 0.12
N SER A 364 -30.87 -6.22 1.34
CA SER A 364 -30.10 -7.18 2.14
C SER A 364 -31.01 -8.35 2.53
N GLN A 365 -30.45 -9.54 2.48
CA GLN A 365 -31.04 -10.74 3.03
C GLN A 365 -30.07 -11.35 4.04
N THR A 366 -30.53 -11.50 5.28
CA THR A 366 -29.76 -12.07 6.38
C THR A 366 -30.41 -13.33 6.87
N VAL A 367 -29.65 -14.42 6.94
CA VAL A 367 -30.04 -15.66 7.58
C VAL A 367 -29.31 -15.74 8.91
N VAL A 368 -30.04 -15.76 10.02
CA VAL A 368 -29.51 -15.88 11.38
C VAL A 368 -29.87 -17.28 11.92
N SER A 369 -28.87 -18.00 12.38
CA SER A 369 -29.11 -19.30 13.07
C SER A 369 -29.33 -19.06 14.56
N LEU A 370 -30.47 -19.51 15.07
CA LEU A 370 -30.90 -19.32 16.46
C LEU A 370 -30.58 -20.52 17.37
N GLY A 371 -30.24 -21.65 16.80
CA GLY A 371 -30.05 -22.93 17.46
C GLY A 371 -31.20 -23.88 17.20
N ASP A 372 -31.03 -25.16 17.60
CA ASP A 372 -32.01 -26.24 17.44
C ASP A 372 -32.60 -26.38 16.01
N ASN A 373 -31.74 -26.09 14.99
CA ASN A 373 -32.07 -26.05 13.55
C ASN A 373 -33.08 -24.96 13.15
N SER A 374 -33.35 -23.99 13.99
CA SER A 374 -34.20 -22.85 13.66
C SER A 374 -33.38 -21.70 13.06
N HIS A 375 -33.98 -21.03 12.07
CA HIS A 375 -33.37 -19.87 11.40
C HIS A 375 -34.38 -18.72 11.38
N LEU A 376 -33.85 -17.53 11.37
CA LEU A 376 -34.58 -16.30 11.12
C LEU A 376 -34.09 -15.71 9.80
N ASN A 377 -35.03 -15.44 8.89
CA ASN A 377 -34.73 -14.76 7.64
C ASN A 377 -35.16 -13.31 7.76
N GLN A 378 -34.20 -12.41 7.63
CA GLN A 378 -34.46 -10.97 7.62
C GLN A 378 -34.19 -10.40 6.24
N THR A 379 -35.15 -9.65 5.73
CA THR A 379 -34.95 -8.84 4.50
C THR A 379 -34.97 -7.38 4.87
N SER A 380 -34.12 -6.58 4.22
CA SER A 380 -34.09 -5.13 4.42
C SER A 380 -33.92 -4.41 3.09
N ASP A 381 -34.75 -3.40 2.86
CA ASP A 381 -34.62 -2.43 1.77
C ASP A 381 -34.22 -1.09 2.38
N ASP A 382 -33.01 -0.65 2.04
CA ASP A 382 -32.42 0.55 2.60
C ASP A 382 -32.18 1.59 1.51
N THR A 383 -32.52 2.83 1.80
CA THR A 383 -32.23 3.99 0.97
C THR A 383 -31.39 4.96 1.79
N GLN A 384 -30.23 5.32 1.27
CA GLN A 384 -29.37 6.32 1.90
C GLN A 384 -28.99 7.40 0.91
N HIS A 385 -29.08 8.65 1.35
CA HIS A 385 -28.55 9.81 0.66
C HIS A 385 -27.62 10.55 1.64
N SER A 386 -26.37 10.78 1.24
CA SER A 386 -25.43 11.59 2.03
C SER A 386 -24.74 12.61 1.16
N ASN A 387 -24.49 13.76 1.77
CA ASN A 387 -23.58 14.78 1.25
C ASN A 387 -22.44 14.95 2.25
N ASP A 388 -21.25 14.59 1.82
CA ASP A 388 -20.06 14.53 2.65
C ASP A 388 -19.02 15.54 2.15
N PHE A 389 -18.86 16.63 2.87
CA PHE A 389 -17.80 17.61 2.63
C PHE A 389 -16.61 17.33 3.54
N SER A 390 -15.39 17.41 3.03
CA SER A 390 -14.17 17.36 3.82
C SER A 390 -13.14 18.40 3.35
N LEU A 391 -12.45 19.00 4.31
CA LEU A 391 -11.29 19.86 4.11
C LEU A 391 -10.14 19.30 4.96
N ARG A 392 -9.10 18.82 4.30
CA ARG A 392 -7.91 18.26 4.95
C ARG A 392 -6.68 19.13 4.66
N SER A 393 -5.89 19.36 5.69
CA SER A 393 -4.57 19.99 5.56
C SER A 393 -3.56 19.16 6.33
N ASN A 394 -2.45 18.84 5.70
CA ASN A 394 -1.33 18.17 6.37
C ASN A 394 0.00 18.83 5.98
N GLY A 395 0.97 18.70 6.86
CA GLY A 395 2.30 19.21 6.60
C GLY A 395 3.36 18.50 7.41
N THR A 396 4.57 18.47 6.87
CA THR A 396 5.74 17.88 7.52
C THR A 396 6.92 18.82 7.38
N TYR A 397 7.63 19.02 8.49
CA TYR A 397 8.91 19.71 8.53
C TYR A 397 9.98 18.75 9.01
N GLN A 398 11.04 18.64 8.25
CA GLN A 398 12.20 17.82 8.61
C GLN A 398 13.47 18.64 8.51
N LYS A 399 14.23 18.67 9.60
CA LYS A 399 15.55 19.26 9.63
C LYS A 399 16.56 18.27 10.21
N ARG A 400 17.53 17.90 9.41
CA ARG A 400 18.63 17.03 9.84
C ARG A 400 19.94 17.81 9.82
N THR A 401 20.67 17.71 10.90
CA THR A 401 22.01 18.28 11.08
C THR A 401 23.00 17.16 11.47
N GLU A 402 24.26 17.48 11.63
CA GLU A 402 25.28 16.53 12.08
C GLU A 402 25.01 16.00 13.51
N HIS A 403 24.21 16.71 14.32
CA HIS A 403 24.04 16.45 15.74
C HIS A 403 22.64 16.06 16.12
N ALA A 404 21.64 16.44 15.35
CA ALA A 404 20.24 16.18 15.65
C ALA A 404 19.37 16.11 14.39
N GLU A 405 18.28 15.37 14.52
CA GLU A 405 17.18 15.35 13.57
C GLU A 405 15.92 15.86 14.28
N ILE A 406 15.27 16.83 13.69
CA ILE A 406 14.00 17.40 14.12
C ILE A 406 12.96 17.06 13.08
N ASN A 407 11.86 16.46 13.52
CA ASN A 407 10.71 16.13 12.70
C ASN A 407 9.47 16.74 13.35
N ALA A 408 8.66 17.43 12.58
CA ALA A 408 7.34 17.90 12.99
C ALA A 408 6.34 17.61 11.89
N ASP A 409 5.19 17.09 12.26
CA ASP A 409 4.07 16.87 11.36
C ASP A 409 2.77 17.33 11.98
N TYR A 410 1.83 17.73 11.14
CA TYR A 410 0.47 18.00 11.52
C TYR A 410 -0.50 17.49 10.45
N SER A 411 -1.71 17.17 10.87
CA SER A 411 -2.85 16.89 10.01
C SER A 411 -4.11 17.45 10.67
N VAL A 412 -4.87 18.22 9.92
CA VAL A 412 -6.19 18.73 10.35
C VAL A 412 -7.20 18.29 9.29
N ASN A 413 -8.28 17.70 9.74
CA ASN A 413 -9.40 17.30 8.91
C ASN A 413 -10.68 17.90 9.48
N ASN A 414 -11.33 18.73 8.71
CA ASN A 414 -12.66 19.25 9.02
C ASN A 414 -13.64 18.56 8.07
N SER A 415 -14.70 17.96 8.60
CA SER A 415 -15.71 17.24 7.83
C SER A 415 -17.11 17.63 8.27
N GLN A 416 -18.00 17.70 7.28
CA GLN A 416 -19.43 17.83 7.47
C GLN A 416 -20.13 16.73 6.71
N SER A 417 -21.03 16.02 7.35
CA SER A 417 -21.86 15.00 6.73
C SER A 417 -23.32 15.30 7.01
N ILE A 418 -24.12 15.38 5.97
CA ILE A 418 -25.58 15.47 6.05
C ILE A 418 -26.12 14.19 5.44
N SER A 419 -26.84 13.41 6.21
CA SER A 419 -27.35 12.12 5.75
C SER A 419 -28.83 11.91 6.07
N GLN A 420 -29.51 11.25 5.17
CA GLN A 420 -30.85 10.72 5.35
C GLN A 420 -30.84 9.25 4.97
N ALA A 421 -31.29 8.41 5.88
CA ALA A 421 -31.43 6.99 5.67
C ALA A 421 -32.85 6.52 5.98
N THR A 422 -33.36 5.60 5.19
CA THR A 422 -34.64 4.94 5.42
C THR A 422 -34.43 3.45 5.26
N GLN A 423 -34.89 2.67 6.21
CA GLN A 423 -34.79 1.23 6.24
C GLN A 423 -36.17 0.61 6.43
N ASN A 424 -36.51 -0.34 5.59
CA ASN A 424 -37.67 -1.20 5.75
C ASN A 424 -37.19 -2.65 5.92
N SER A 425 -37.42 -3.23 7.09
CA SER A 425 -37.00 -4.60 7.36
C SER A 425 -38.18 -5.48 7.76
N THR A 426 -38.13 -6.75 7.35
CA THR A 426 -39.09 -7.77 7.68
C THR A 426 -38.35 -9.01 8.19
N SER A 427 -38.81 -9.55 9.31
CA SER A 427 -38.30 -10.80 9.87
C SER A 427 -39.29 -11.93 9.61
N LEU A 428 -38.80 -13.04 9.07
CA LEU A 428 -39.62 -14.23 8.73
C LEU A 428 -39.06 -15.42 9.50
N ASN A 429 -39.97 -16.32 9.95
CA ASN A 429 -39.57 -17.61 10.51
C ASN A 429 -39.17 -18.62 9.41
N ASP A 430 -38.81 -19.85 9.80
CA ASP A 430 -38.45 -20.95 8.88
C ASP A 430 -39.57 -21.33 7.92
N GLN A 431 -40.83 -20.98 8.23
CA GLN A 431 -42.00 -21.24 7.40
C GLN A 431 -42.35 -20.05 6.50
N ASN A 432 -41.45 -19.04 6.39
CA ASN A 432 -41.70 -17.79 5.69
C ASN A 432 -42.92 -16.99 6.17
N GLN A 433 -43.25 -17.09 7.43
CA GLN A 433 -44.35 -16.30 8.03
C GLN A 433 -43.78 -15.03 8.66
N ASP A 434 -44.45 -13.92 8.43
CA ASP A 434 -44.05 -12.61 9.03
C ASP A 434 -44.11 -12.72 10.55
N GLN A 435 -42.96 -12.36 11.18
CA GLN A 435 -42.87 -12.25 12.63
C GLN A 435 -42.91 -10.80 13.06
N SER A 436 -42.18 -9.94 12.35
CA SER A 436 -42.16 -8.53 12.63
C SER A 436 -41.75 -7.70 11.40
N ARG A 437 -42.13 -6.44 11.40
CA ARG A 437 -41.74 -5.44 10.42
C ARG A 437 -41.23 -4.19 11.14
N ASN A 438 -40.22 -3.57 10.59
CA ASN A 438 -39.65 -2.32 11.13
C ASN A 438 -39.44 -1.31 10.02
N PHE A 439 -39.96 -0.14 10.22
CA PHE A 439 -39.61 1.06 9.46
C PHE A 439 -38.73 1.92 10.33
N ALA A 440 -37.51 2.23 9.86
CA ALA A 440 -36.63 3.17 10.51
C ALA A 440 -36.23 4.30 9.54
N GLN A 441 -36.29 5.53 10.02
CA GLN A 441 -35.81 6.71 9.30
C GLN A 441 -34.84 7.47 10.19
N GLN A 442 -33.71 7.82 9.64
CA GLN A 442 -32.69 8.65 10.29
C GLN A 442 -32.36 9.87 9.44
N MET A 443 -32.30 11.02 10.05
CA MET A 443 -31.74 12.23 9.48
C MET A 443 -30.63 12.70 10.42
N ALA A 444 -29.44 12.90 9.92
CA ALA A 444 -28.31 13.31 10.74
C ALA A 444 -27.49 14.42 10.06
N THR A 445 -27.05 15.36 10.88
CA THR A 445 -26.03 16.35 10.51
C THR A 445 -24.88 16.20 11.49
N ARG A 446 -23.71 15.93 10.97
CA ARG A 446 -22.49 15.78 11.75
C ARG A 446 -21.42 16.72 11.25
N ASN A 447 -20.82 17.46 12.18
CA ASN A 447 -19.61 18.26 11.94
C ASN A 447 -18.50 17.70 12.81
N ALA A 448 -17.34 17.42 12.24
CA ALA A 448 -16.20 16.91 12.98
C ALA A 448 -14.91 17.61 12.57
N THR A 449 -14.06 17.88 13.55
CA THR A 449 -12.71 18.38 13.35
C THR A 449 -11.75 17.46 14.08
N ASP A 450 -10.88 16.81 13.30
CA ASP A 450 -9.80 15.99 13.83
C ASP A 450 -8.47 16.71 13.59
N ALA A 451 -7.69 16.90 14.62
CA ALA A 451 -6.36 17.49 14.54
C ALA A 451 -5.34 16.55 15.17
N SER A 452 -4.29 16.24 14.45
CA SER A 452 -3.20 15.43 14.95
C SER A 452 -1.85 16.03 14.58
N GLY A 453 -0.84 15.71 15.35
CA GLY A 453 0.50 16.14 15.03
C GLY A 453 1.54 15.44 15.89
N SER A 454 2.77 15.53 15.44
CA SER A 454 3.90 15.08 16.23
C SER A 454 5.07 16.07 16.13
N PHE A 455 5.84 16.11 17.20
CA PHE A 455 7.11 16.80 17.27
C PHE A 455 8.15 15.87 17.87
N GLY A 456 9.23 15.62 17.15
CA GLY A 456 10.30 14.72 17.56
C GLY A 456 11.69 15.32 17.42
N ILE A 457 12.52 15.07 18.41
CA ILE A 457 13.94 15.38 18.39
C ILE A 457 14.72 14.10 18.64
N ASN A 458 15.64 13.79 17.75
CA ASN A 458 16.57 12.67 17.91
C ASN A 458 18.01 13.19 17.85
N THR A 459 18.75 12.98 18.92
CA THR A 459 20.14 13.43 19.07
C THR A 459 21.13 12.39 18.53
N ASN A 460 20.82 11.67 17.45
CA ASN A 460 21.75 10.73 16.83
C ASN A 460 23.00 11.47 16.34
N ARG A 461 24.12 11.19 16.96
CA ARG A 461 25.42 11.62 16.42
C ARG A 461 25.82 10.67 15.30
N TYR A 462 25.75 11.16 14.07
CA TYR A 462 26.42 10.50 12.95
C TYR A 462 27.93 10.53 13.19
N ASN A 463 28.48 9.39 13.60
CA ASN A 463 29.91 9.28 13.75
C ASN A 463 30.56 9.26 12.38
N ASN A 464 31.33 10.29 12.05
CA ASN A 464 32.35 10.20 11.03
C ASN A 464 33.27 9.03 11.39
N TRP A 465 33.38 8.09 10.47
CA TRP A 465 34.31 6.97 10.57
C TRP A 465 35.72 7.51 10.88
N GLY A 466 36.16 7.30 12.07
CA GLY A 466 37.59 7.38 12.37
C GLY A 466 38.09 8.16 13.59
N THR A 467 37.35 9.10 14.16
CA THR A 467 38.03 10.02 15.12
C THR A 467 37.16 10.52 16.28
N GLN A 468 36.40 9.71 17.00
CA GLN A 468 35.82 10.32 18.21
C GLN A 468 35.79 9.47 19.46
N LYS A 469 36.44 10.01 20.47
CA LYS A 469 36.51 9.60 21.87
C LYS A 469 35.27 9.96 22.72
N ASN A 470 34.16 10.36 22.15
CA ASN A 470 33.04 10.90 22.93
C ASN A 470 32.04 9.83 23.37
N ARG A 471 31.90 9.64 24.67
CA ARG A 471 30.81 8.95 25.34
C ARG A 471 29.56 9.81 25.20
N SER A 472 28.60 9.43 24.41
CA SER A 472 27.34 10.15 24.30
C SER A 472 26.17 9.18 24.24
N ILE A 473 25.12 9.51 24.96
CA ILE A 473 23.82 8.83 24.87
C ILE A 473 23.08 9.43 23.67
N ASN A 474 22.45 8.58 22.88
CA ASN A 474 21.49 9.03 21.90
C ASN A 474 20.11 9.09 22.58
N ALA A 475 19.54 10.28 22.63
CA ALA A 475 18.23 10.50 23.18
C ALA A 475 17.23 10.83 22.08
N GLU A 476 16.04 10.26 22.19
CA GLU A 476 14.90 10.55 21.33
C GLU A 476 13.74 10.98 22.22
N PHE A 477 13.19 12.16 21.94
CA PHE A 477 11.98 12.68 22.54
C PHE A 477 10.95 12.90 21.44
N LYS A 478 9.77 12.30 21.61
CA LYS A 478 8.67 12.49 20.68
C LYS A 478 7.40 12.81 21.47
N TYR A 479 6.74 13.87 21.10
CA TYR A 479 5.40 14.21 21.51
C TYR A 479 4.45 14.04 20.35
N THR A 480 3.30 13.39 20.59
CA THR A 480 2.23 13.23 19.62
C THR A 480 0.92 13.62 20.27
N PHE A 481 0.08 14.32 19.54
CA PHE A 481 -1.28 14.62 19.96
C PHE A 481 -2.29 14.23 18.88
N ASN A 482 -3.48 13.80 19.32
CA ASN A 482 -4.66 13.61 18.49
C ASN A 482 -5.82 14.26 19.23
N LEU A 483 -6.51 15.20 18.60
CA LEU A 483 -7.64 15.94 19.14
C LEU A 483 -8.83 15.73 18.24
N THR A 484 -10.00 15.49 18.81
CA THR A 484 -11.27 15.32 18.09
C THR A 484 -12.31 16.22 18.72
N HIS A 485 -12.98 17.00 17.89
CA HIS A 485 -14.19 17.72 18.22
C HIS A 485 -15.28 17.29 17.26
N SER A 486 -16.45 16.86 17.77
CA SER A 486 -17.57 16.38 16.92
C SER A 486 -18.89 16.83 17.51
N ASN A 487 -19.73 17.39 16.66
CA ASN A 487 -21.12 17.74 16.96
C ASN A 487 -22.04 16.97 16.01
N GLU A 488 -23.03 16.29 16.56
CA GLU A 488 -24.04 15.57 15.80
C GLU A 488 -25.44 15.93 16.29
N ASP A 489 -26.33 16.24 15.35
CA ASP A 489 -27.77 16.35 15.56
C ASP A 489 -28.44 15.32 14.67
N SER A 490 -29.13 14.35 15.27
CA SER A 490 -29.83 13.32 14.53
C SER A 490 -31.24 13.09 15.05
N LYS A 491 -32.14 12.79 14.12
CA LYS A 491 -33.54 12.45 14.38
C LYS A 491 -33.83 11.06 13.87
N ASN A 492 -34.28 10.20 14.76
CA ASN A 492 -34.59 8.81 14.46
C ASN A 492 -36.08 8.56 14.68
N ILE A 493 -36.74 8.03 13.65
CA ILE A 493 -38.12 7.56 13.72
C ILE A 493 -38.08 6.05 13.53
N THR A 494 -38.66 5.30 14.45
CA THR A 494 -38.74 3.83 14.37
C THR A 494 -40.20 3.40 14.61
N ASN A 495 -40.72 2.62 13.69
CA ASN A 495 -42.03 2.01 13.79
C ASN A 495 -41.86 0.51 13.65
N PHE A 496 -41.90 -0.17 14.76
CA PHE A 496 -41.83 -1.64 14.82
C PHE A 496 -43.21 -2.20 15.08
N THR A 497 -43.63 -3.16 14.25
CA THR A 497 -44.91 -3.88 14.38
C THR A 497 -44.61 -5.36 14.42
N ALA A 498 -45.22 -6.06 15.35
CA ALA A 498 -45.11 -7.49 15.53
C ALA A 498 -46.42 -8.17 15.20
N THR A 499 -46.40 -9.50 14.97
CA THR A 499 -47.62 -10.30 14.82
C THR A 499 -48.49 -10.20 16.07
N ASP A 500 -47.90 -10.17 17.26
CA ASP A 500 -48.57 -9.78 18.52
C ASP A 500 -48.45 -8.25 18.69
N THR A 501 -49.52 -7.52 18.42
CA THR A 501 -49.56 -6.06 18.49
C THR A 501 -49.24 -5.48 19.86
N THR A 502 -49.26 -6.27 20.93
CA THR A 502 -48.79 -5.83 22.26
C THR A 502 -47.30 -5.57 22.31
N GLN A 503 -46.57 -6.08 21.34
CA GLN A 503 -45.11 -5.88 21.19
C GLN A 503 -44.75 -4.68 20.30
N ASP A 504 -45.69 -3.96 19.74
CA ASP A 504 -45.47 -2.81 18.88
C ASP A 504 -44.68 -1.73 19.62
N LYS A 505 -43.75 -1.09 18.92
CA LYS A 505 -42.89 0.01 19.44
C LYS A 505 -42.84 1.15 18.43
N HIS A 506 -43.02 2.35 18.95
CA HIS A 506 -42.94 3.58 18.18
C HIS A 506 -42.00 4.55 18.89
N PHE A 507 -40.97 5.00 18.19
CA PHE A 507 -40.01 5.98 18.70
C PHE A 507 -39.89 7.14 17.72
N ASN A 508 -39.87 8.36 18.22
CA ASN A 508 -39.44 9.54 17.51
C ASN A 508 -38.48 10.29 18.45
N ARG A 509 -37.21 10.15 18.19
CA ARG A 509 -36.14 10.54 19.12
C ARG A 509 -35.13 11.44 18.44
N GLN A 510 -34.78 12.53 19.11
CA GLN A 510 -33.68 13.41 18.70
C GLN A 510 -32.48 13.20 19.62
N TYR A 511 -31.31 13.18 19.02
CA TYR A 511 -30.01 13.12 19.70
C TYR A 511 -29.20 14.33 19.32
N VAL A 512 -28.69 15.04 20.31
CA VAL A 512 -27.70 16.10 20.13
C VAL A 512 -26.47 15.69 20.93
N LYS A 513 -25.44 15.29 20.21
CA LYS A 513 -24.21 14.73 20.78
C LYS A 513 -23.04 15.64 20.51
N ASN A 514 -22.29 16.00 21.56
CA ASN A 514 -21.06 16.76 21.45
C ASN A 514 -19.92 15.98 22.10
N ILE A 515 -18.83 15.79 21.36
CA ILE A 515 -17.63 15.09 21.84
C ILE A 515 -16.43 16.03 21.69
N ASP A 516 -15.71 16.22 22.79
CA ASP A 516 -14.41 16.88 22.83
C ASP A 516 -13.40 15.91 23.44
N GLY A 517 -12.46 15.44 22.63
CA GLY A 517 -11.50 14.44 23.06
C GLY A 517 -10.08 14.72 22.64
N GLY A 518 -9.13 14.14 23.37
CA GLY A 518 -7.74 14.24 23.01
C GLY A 518 -6.87 13.15 23.61
N THR A 519 -5.83 12.79 22.87
CA THR A 519 -4.77 11.88 23.31
C THR A 519 -3.42 12.56 23.15
N HIS A 520 -2.65 12.62 24.24
CA HIS A 520 -1.31 13.17 24.28
C HIS A 520 -0.33 12.05 24.62
N THR A 521 0.63 11.78 23.75
CA THR A 521 1.61 10.71 23.94
C THR A 521 3.02 11.28 23.98
N PHE A 522 3.74 10.98 25.03
CA PHE A 522 5.14 11.34 25.25
C PHE A 522 5.98 10.07 25.16
N VAL A 523 6.94 10.05 24.25
CA VAL A 523 7.91 8.97 24.09
C VAL A 523 9.29 9.51 24.41
N THR A 524 9.97 8.82 25.32
CA THR A 524 11.35 9.12 25.70
C THR A 524 12.19 7.86 25.57
N ASN A 525 13.20 7.89 24.73
CA ASN A 525 14.12 6.77 24.49
C ASN A 525 15.56 7.22 24.76
N PHE A 526 16.25 6.52 25.65
CA PHE A 526 17.70 6.63 25.83
C PHE A 526 18.36 5.41 25.23
N LYS A 527 19.00 5.59 24.07
CA LYS A 527 19.60 4.50 23.29
C LYS A 527 21.08 4.33 23.62
N ASP A 528 21.51 3.07 23.70
CA ASP A 528 22.90 2.68 23.90
C ASP A 528 23.54 3.26 25.19
N ILE A 529 22.82 3.17 26.31
CA ILE A 529 23.35 3.59 27.62
C ILE A 529 24.58 2.81 28.05
N THR A 530 24.81 1.61 27.48
CA THR A 530 26.05 0.84 27.65
C THR A 530 27.29 1.60 27.17
N GLY A 531 27.13 2.54 26.26
CA GLY A 531 28.22 3.44 25.83
C GLY A 531 28.81 4.28 26.92
N LEU A 532 28.09 4.46 28.07
CA LEU A 532 28.60 5.17 29.26
C LEU A 532 29.60 4.32 30.05
N PHE A 533 29.44 3.01 30.05
CA PHE A 533 30.15 2.07 30.94
C PHE A 533 31.19 1.22 30.18
N GLN A 534 31.02 1.00 28.91
CA GLN A 534 31.85 0.11 28.08
C GLN A 534 32.61 0.87 27.00
N ARG A 535 33.90 0.51 26.79
CA ARG A 535 34.70 1.04 25.66
C ARG A 535 34.13 0.59 24.32
N ARG A 536 34.15 1.49 23.31
CA ARG A 536 33.87 1.13 21.92
C ARG A 536 34.75 -0.04 21.48
N GLY A 537 34.14 -1.04 20.85
CA GLY A 537 34.81 -2.24 20.36
C GLY A 537 34.52 -3.52 21.16
N ASN A 538 34.24 -3.42 22.45
CA ASN A 538 33.95 -4.56 23.34
C ASN A 538 32.55 -4.56 23.92
N LYS A 539 31.57 -3.96 23.24
CA LYS A 539 30.20 -3.95 23.72
C LYS A 539 29.60 -5.35 23.63
N PHE A 540 29.40 -5.97 24.82
CA PHE A 540 28.78 -7.27 24.89
C PHE A 540 27.30 -7.19 24.56
N LEU A 541 26.60 -6.15 25.02
CA LEU A 541 25.16 -5.95 24.89
C LEU A 541 24.85 -4.47 24.75
N GLN A 542 23.89 -4.11 23.93
CA GLN A 542 23.31 -2.76 23.88
C GLN A 542 22.08 -2.74 24.78
N ILE A 543 21.99 -1.73 25.64
CA ILE A 543 20.87 -1.50 26.55
C ILE A 543 20.26 -0.15 26.21
N ASP A 544 18.96 -0.14 25.94
CA ASP A 544 18.17 1.07 25.75
C ASP A 544 17.08 1.12 26.84
N ILE A 545 16.73 2.32 27.28
CA ILE A 545 15.61 2.54 28.21
C ILE A 545 14.57 3.37 27.48
N ASN A 546 13.32 2.95 27.54
CA ASN A 546 12.22 3.72 27.00
C ASN A 546 11.11 3.91 28.03
N ASN A 547 10.41 5.02 27.85
CA ASN A 547 9.13 5.27 28.48
C ASN A 547 8.16 5.85 27.46
N THR A 548 6.91 5.38 27.51
CA THR A 548 5.81 5.91 26.71
C THR A 548 4.62 6.16 27.61
N ILE A 549 4.25 7.42 27.78
CA ILE A 549 3.09 7.84 28.54
C ILE A 549 2.04 8.39 27.57
N SER A 550 0.85 7.79 27.58
CA SER A 550 -0.31 8.26 26.83
C SER A 550 -1.40 8.72 27.77
N LEU A 551 -1.80 9.97 27.64
CA LEU A 551 -2.87 10.61 28.40
C LEU A 551 -4.05 10.82 27.43
N HIS A 552 -5.16 10.19 27.72
CA HIS A 552 -6.40 10.36 26.94
C HIS A 552 -7.47 11.01 27.80
N HIS A 553 -8.22 11.93 27.23
CA HIS A 553 -9.43 12.48 27.81
C HIS A 553 -10.51 12.61 26.74
N GLU A 554 -11.74 12.40 27.14
CA GLU A 554 -12.92 12.58 26.31
C GLU A 554 -14.06 13.14 27.17
N ASN A 555 -14.66 14.22 26.72
CA ASN A 555 -15.84 14.81 27.30
C ASN A 555 -16.99 14.61 26.30
N GLU A 556 -18.03 13.93 26.73
CA GLU A 556 -19.20 13.63 25.93
C GLU A 556 -20.43 14.28 26.58
N ASN A 557 -21.25 14.96 25.80
CA ASN A 557 -22.50 15.56 26.23
C ASN A 557 -23.61 15.13 25.27
N ASP A 558 -24.42 14.18 25.73
CA ASP A 558 -25.54 13.64 25.01
C ASP A 558 -26.84 14.19 25.56
N LYS A 559 -27.59 14.92 24.74
CA LYS A 559 -28.95 15.36 25.01
C LYS A 559 -29.90 14.57 24.13
N VAL A 560 -30.78 13.82 24.75
CA VAL A 560 -31.76 12.97 24.07
C VAL A 560 -33.16 13.40 24.44
N GLY A 561 -34.00 13.55 23.41
CA GLY A 561 -35.41 13.94 23.58
C GLY A 561 -36.33 12.99 22.82
N ASP A 562 -37.48 12.69 23.42
CA ASP A 562 -38.56 11.90 22.80
C ASP A 562 -39.72 12.81 22.42
N LEU A 563 -40.28 12.62 21.20
CA LEU A 563 -41.49 13.31 20.74
C LEU A 563 -42.68 12.37 20.88
N ALA A 564 -43.58 12.72 21.79
CA ALA A 564 -44.82 11.96 21.96
C ALA A 564 -45.77 12.17 20.76
N PRO A 565 -46.61 11.18 20.44
CA PRO A 565 -47.65 11.32 19.41
C PRO A 565 -48.50 12.59 19.62
N GLY A 566 -48.61 13.42 18.58
CA GLY A 566 -49.35 14.69 18.61
C GLY A 566 -48.62 15.88 19.28
N ALA A 567 -47.45 15.66 19.88
CA ALA A 567 -46.65 16.75 20.43
C ALA A 567 -45.82 17.42 19.31
N THR A 568 -45.48 18.72 19.54
CA THR A 568 -44.64 19.52 18.62
C THR A 568 -43.23 19.76 19.17
N THR A 569 -42.99 19.41 20.43
CA THR A 569 -41.72 19.63 21.12
C THR A 569 -41.19 18.33 21.73
N TYR A 570 -39.89 18.11 21.61
CA TYR A 570 -39.22 16.99 22.21
C TYR A 570 -39.12 17.14 23.73
N THR A 571 -39.46 16.13 24.47
CA THR A 571 -39.31 16.07 25.94
C THR A 571 -38.01 15.35 26.27
N PRO A 572 -37.20 15.87 27.25
CA PRO A 572 -35.91 15.24 27.60
C PRO A 572 -36.07 13.78 28.06
N ASN A 573 -35.33 12.88 27.44
CA ASN A 573 -35.19 11.51 27.90
C ASN A 573 -34.09 11.44 28.96
N ARG A 574 -34.53 11.28 30.23
CA ARG A 574 -33.57 11.34 31.36
C ARG A 574 -32.62 10.13 31.43
N ASP A 575 -33.00 8.98 30.88
CA ASP A 575 -32.21 7.75 30.94
C ASP A 575 -31.05 7.74 29.94
N LEU A 576 -31.23 8.45 28.81
CA LEU A 576 -30.27 8.53 27.72
C LEU A 576 -29.51 9.85 27.73
N THR A 577 -30.06 10.93 28.35
CA THR A 577 -29.30 12.18 28.48
C THR A 577 -28.18 11.99 29.49
N ASN A 578 -26.97 12.34 29.07
CA ASN A 578 -25.77 12.12 29.88
C ASN A 578 -24.67 13.13 29.59
N VAL A 579 -23.92 13.45 30.61
CA VAL A 579 -22.62 14.14 30.49
C VAL A 579 -21.56 13.25 31.11
N SER A 580 -20.52 12.92 30.36
CA SER A 580 -19.44 12.07 30.86
C SER A 580 -18.05 12.66 30.61
N HIS A 581 -17.14 12.37 31.52
CA HIS A 581 -15.74 12.75 31.47
C HIS A 581 -14.87 11.49 31.63
N TYR A 582 -14.40 11.00 30.50
CA TYR A 582 -13.55 9.82 30.45
C TYR A 582 -12.07 10.19 30.39
N LYS A 583 -11.26 9.51 31.19
CA LYS A 583 -9.81 9.72 31.23
C LYS A 583 -9.08 8.39 31.34
N THR A 584 -7.98 8.25 30.58
CA THR A 584 -7.03 7.15 30.78
C THR A 584 -5.60 7.64 30.84
N ILE A 585 -4.80 6.90 31.61
CA ILE A 585 -3.34 7.02 31.65
C ILE A 585 -2.79 5.65 31.32
N ASP A 586 -1.99 5.55 30.25
CA ASP A 586 -1.29 4.34 29.81
C ASP A 586 0.23 4.62 29.86
N ASP A 587 0.89 4.10 30.88
CA ASP A 587 2.33 4.26 31.09
C ASP A 587 3.07 2.95 30.88
N LYS A 588 4.00 2.95 29.92
CA LYS A 588 4.84 1.81 29.54
C LYS A 588 6.30 2.12 29.75
N VAL A 589 6.91 1.46 30.73
CA VAL A 589 8.34 1.58 31.01
C VAL A 589 9.04 0.30 30.63
N GLY A 590 10.11 0.40 29.84
CA GLY A 590 10.81 -0.77 29.32
C GLY A 590 12.32 -0.65 29.25
N VAL A 591 12.96 -1.82 29.34
CA VAL A 591 14.39 -2.00 29.08
C VAL A 591 14.53 -2.89 27.86
N PHE A 592 15.23 -2.38 26.84
CA PHE A 592 15.52 -3.10 25.61
C PHE A 592 16.97 -3.58 25.62
N LEU A 593 17.13 -4.88 25.42
CA LEU A 593 18.40 -5.54 25.34
C LEU A 593 18.62 -6.00 23.91
N SER A 594 19.70 -5.59 23.28
CA SER A 594 20.00 -6.04 21.92
C SER A 594 21.46 -6.39 21.70
N LYS A 595 21.68 -7.40 20.86
CA LYS A 595 23.00 -7.81 20.39
C LYS A 595 22.97 -8.04 18.90
N ASN A 596 23.88 -7.37 18.23
CA ASN A 596 24.07 -7.50 16.78
C ASN A 596 25.41 -8.20 16.52
N PHE A 597 25.39 -9.16 15.60
CA PHE A 597 26.58 -9.81 15.06
C PHE A 597 26.56 -9.65 13.56
N TRP A 598 27.71 -9.29 12.98
CA TRP A 598 27.81 -9.14 11.53
C TRP A 598 29.16 -9.63 11.03
N LYS A 599 29.15 -10.14 9.83
CA LYS A 599 30.35 -10.50 9.07
C LYS A 599 30.15 -9.98 7.65
N THR A 600 30.97 -9.05 7.25
CA THR A 600 30.91 -8.45 5.92
C THR A 600 32.24 -8.65 5.21
N LEU A 601 32.16 -8.86 3.91
CA LEU A 601 33.29 -8.76 2.98
C LEU A 601 32.82 -7.82 1.89
N ASP A 602 33.49 -6.66 1.80
CA ASP A 602 33.10 -5.59 0.89
C ASP A 602 32.86 -6.12 -0.51
N ASN A 603 31.69 -5.75 -1.05
CA ASN A 603 31.24 -6.12 -2.38
C ASN A 603 31.06 -7.63 -2.64
N ARG A 604 31.09 -8.50 -1.63
CA ARG A 604 30.81 -9.93 -1.78
C ARG A 604 29.62 -10.39 -0.99
N TYR A 605 29.64 -10.19 0.33
CA TYR A 605 28.54 -10.58 1.18
C TYR A 605 28.43 -9.74 2.45
N SER A 606 27.24 -9.68 2.99
CA SER A 606 26.95 -9.24 4.34
C SER A 606 26.06 -10.26 5.02
N LYS A 607 26.52 -10.76 6.18
CA LYS A 607 25.74 -11.64 7.04
C LYS A 607 25.59 -10.98 8.39
N SER A 608 24.37 -10.94 8.90
CA SER A 608 24.11 -10.37 10.21
C SER A 608 23.00 -11.15 10.92
N TRP A 609 23.09 -11.18 12.24
CA TRP A 609 22.00 -11.62 13.07
C TRP A 609 21.90 -10.76 14.31
N ARG A 610 20.67 -10.50 14.69
CA ARG A 610 20.33 -9.66 15.83
C ARG A 610 19.38 -10.42 16.74
N VAL A 611 19.66 -10.37 18.01
CA VAL A 611 18.72 -10.76 19.07
C VAL A 611 18.28 -9.49 19.76
N TYR A 612 17.01 -9.38 20.02
CA TYR A 612 16.37 -8.25 20.68
C TYR A 612 15.37 -8.77 21.70
N VAL A 613 15.44 -8.25 22.93
CA VAL A 613 14.51 -8.58 24.01
C VAL A 613 14.03 -7.27 24.63
N ASN A 614 12.74 -7.13 24.76
CA ASN A 614 12.08 -6.02 25.44
C ASN A 614 11.40 -6.53 26.72
N LEU A 615 11.79 -5.97 27.85
CA LEU A 615 11.19 -6.22 29.15
C LEU A 615 10.42 -4.96 29.56
N GLN A 616 9.10 -4.97 29.37
CA GLN A 616 8.28 -3.78 29.56
C GLN A 616 7.15 -4.04 30.54
N GLY A 617 6.98 -3.12 31.48
CA GLY A 617 5.83 -3.01 32.35
C GLY A 617 4.84 -2.00 31.80
N GLN A 618 3.56 -2.25 31.97
CA GLN A 618 2.46 -1.35 31.60
C GLN A 618 1.55 -1.13 32.79
N ILE A 619 1.27 0.14 33.09
CA ILE A 619 0.26 0.57 34.07
C ILE A 619 -0.82 1.28 33.25
N PHE A 620 -2.06 0.87 33.45
CA PHE A 620 -3.21 1.46 32.76
C PHE A 620 -4.28 1.83 33.79
N ASP A 621 -4.54 3.13 33.87
CA ASP A 621 -5.58 3.70 34.72
C ASP A 621 -6.72 4.21 33.85
N GLN A 622 -7.96 3.86 34.24
CA GLN A 622 -9.19 4.22 33.56
C GLN A 622 -10.17 4.81 34.54
N LYS A 623 -10.68 6.01 34.23
CA LYS A 623 -11.69 6.71 35.05
C LYS A 623 -12.75 7.31 34.16
N ASN A 624 -14.02 7.07 34.49
CA ASN A 624 -15.17 7.74 33.92
C ASN A 624 -16.01 8.35 35.04
N GLU A 625 -16.37 9.62 34.88
CA GLU A 625 -17.28 10.38 35.75
C GLU A 625 -18.45 10.83 34.87
N ALA A 626 -19.65 10.40 35.22
CA ALA A 626 -20.83 10.63 34.40
C ALA A 626 -22.02 11.08 35.24
N GLN A 627 -22.94 11.81 34.60
CA GLN A 627 -24.23 12.17 35.18
C GLN A 627 -25.04 10.90 35.49
N GLN A 628 -25.00 9.92 34.61
CA GLN A 628 -25.55 8.61 34.83
C GLN A 628 -24.60 7.82 35.73
N THR A 629 -24.93 7.72 37.03
CA THR A 629 -24.04 7.21 38.06
C THR A 629 -23.57 5.77 37.85
N PHE A 630 -24.35 4.96 37.13
CA PHE A 630 -23.93 3.59 36.81
C PHE A 630 -22.74 3.56 35.82
N GLN A 631 -22.45 4.64 35.11
CA GLN A 631 -21.27 4.79 34.24
C GLN A 631 -20.03 5.26 35.00
N ASN A 632 -20.12 5.58 36.30
CA ASN A 632 -18.97 5.92 37.10
C ASN A 632 -18.10 4.68 37.30
N ILE A 633 -16.90 4.73 36.70
CA ILE A 633 -15.95 3.62 36.68
C ILE A 633 -14.57 4.14 37.03
N LYS A 634 -13.88 3.41 37.92
CA LYS A 634 -12.47 3.65 38.24
C LYS A 634 -11.77 2.30 38.30
N ARG A 635 -10.74 2.13 37.45
CA ARG A 635 -9.97 0.89 37.37
C ARG A 635 -8.51 1.16 37.14
N SER A 636 -7.66 0.31 37.71
CA SER A 636 -6.22 0.32 37.51
C SER A 636 -5.76 -1.10 37.20
N TYR A 637 -4.85 -1.23 36.24
CA TYR A 637 -4.29 -2.49 35.82
C TYR A 637 -2.79 -2.39 35.67
N SER A 638 -2.09 -3.47 35.99
CA SER A 638 -0.65 -3.59 35.82
C SER A 638 -0.31 -4.91 35.16
N TYR A 639 0.43 -4.84 34.07
CA TYR A 639 0.82 -6.00 33.26
C TYR A 639 2.29 -5.95 32.90
N PHE A 640 2.90 -7.13 32.82
CA PHE A 640 4.19 -7.31 32.21
C PHE A 640 3.96 -7.74 30.74
N ILE A 641 4.54 -6.98 29.79
CA ILE A 641 4.34 -7.17 28.35
C ILE A 641 5.68 -7.40 27.63
N PRO A 642 6.29 -8.61 27.79
CA PRO A 642 7.57 -8.93 27.17
C PRO A 642 7.45 -9.09 25.66
N ALA A 643 8.57 -8.79 24.98
CA ALA A 643 8.74 -9.11 23.56
C ALA A 643 10.17 -9.59 23.30
N ALA A 644 10.34 -10.46 22.30
CA ALA A 644 11.63 -10.92 21.82
C ALA A 644 11.60 -11.06 20.29
N ASP A 645 12.70 -10.72 19.65
CA ASP A 645 12.86 -10.84 18.20
C ASP A 645 14.26 -11.37 17.87
N PHE A 646 14.31 -12.26 16.90
CA PHE A 646 15.53 -12.75 16.28
C PHE A 646 15.45 -12.51 14.79
N THR A 647 16.45 -11.81 14.25
CA THR A 647 16.57 -11.56 12.81
C THR A 647 17.91 -12.09 12.30
N TYR A 648 17.89 -12.90 11.25
CA TYR A 648 19.07 -13.33 10.49
C TYR A 648 18.96 -12.87 9.06
N ARG A 649 20.01 -12.23 8.56
CA ARG A 649 20.12 -11.77 7.19
C ARG A 649 21.38 -12.29 6.53
N ASN A 650 21.27 -12.70 5.27
CA ASN A 650 22.38 -13.13 4.42
C ASN A 650 22.21 -12.54 3.03
N ASP A 651 23.03 -11.54 2.74
CA ASP A 651 23.14 -10.90 1.43
C ASP A 651 24.36 -11.44 0.71
N GLN A 652 24.16 -12.03 -0.44
CA GLN A 652 25.23 -12.40 -1.39
C GLN A 652 25.07 -11.47 -2.59
N TYR A 653 25.93 -10.46 -2.68
CA TYR A 653 25.79 -9.42 -3.69
C TYR A 653 25.87 -9.99 -5.11
N GLY A 654 24.87 -9.66 -5.93
CA GLY A 654 24.69 -10.19 -7.28
C GLY A 654 24.15 -11.62 -7.37
N GLU A 655 23.80 -12.24 -6.24
CA GLU A 655 23.19 -13.57 -6.21
C GLU A 655 21.83 -13.56 -5.52
N PHE A 656 21.77 -13.24 -4.23
CA PHE A 656 20.52 -13.22 -3.46
C PHE A 656 20.62 -12.42 -2.16
N SER A 657 19.46 -12.02 -1.64
CA SER A 657 19.26 -11.56 -0.27
C SER A 657 18.23 -12.45 0.42
N LYS A 658 18.56 -12.95 1.62
CA LYS A 658 17.67 -13.74 2.46
C LYS A 658 17.53 -13.10 3.82
N ASN A 659 16.29 -13.01 4.30
CA ASN A 659 15.98 -12.49 5.63
C ASN A 659 15.04 -13.45 6.36
N TYR A 660 15.37 -13.80 7.59
CA TYR A 660 14.56 -14.59 8.50
C TYR A 660 14.30 -13.77 9.75
N SER A 661 13.05 -13.67 10.16
CA SER A 661 12.66 -13.05 11.43
C SER A 661 11.77 -14.00 12.20
N LEU A 662 12.08 -14.20 13.47
CA LEU A 662 11.26 -14.91 14.43
C LEU A 662 10.99 -13.98 15.58
N GLY A 663 9.75 -13.85 16.00
CA GLY A 663 9.44 -12.98 17.13
C GLY A 663 8.27 -13.45 17.95
N TYR A 664 8.25 -12.93 19.15
CA TYR A 664 7.18 -13.10 20.12
C TYR A 664 6.94 -11.77 20.82
N TYR A 665 5.68 -11.38 20.97
CA TYR A 665 5.31 -10.21 21.76
C TYR A 665 3.94 -10.40 22.40
N THR A 666 3.68 -9.59 23.42
CA THR A 666 2.44 -9.60 24.17
C THR A 666 1.78 -8.23 24.15
N SER A 667 0.46 -8.21 24.28
CA SER A 667 -0.32 -6.98 24.39
C SER A 667 -1.56 -7.21 25.25
N VAL A 668 -2.11 -6.13 25.81
CA VAL A 668 -3.33 -6.17 26.64
C VAL A 668 -4.40 -5.30 25.99
N THR A 669 -5.63 -5.82 25.93
CA THR A 669 -6.82 -5.07 25.50
C THR A 669 -7.71 -4.85 26.71
N TYR A 670 -7.95 -3.59 27.06
CA TYR A 670 -8.78 -3.20 28.17
C TYR A 670 -10.24 -3.04 27.76
N PRO A 671 -11.22 -3.41 28.63
CA PRO A 671 -12.62 -3.16 28.37
C PRO A 671 -12.93 -1.68 28.23
N THR A 672 -13.73 -1.29 27.24
CA THR A 672 -14.18 0.09 27.00
C THR A 672 -15.37 0.44 27.91
N ILE A 673 -15.69 1.73 28.08
CA ILE A 673 -16.87 2.17 28.83
C ILE A 673 -18.14 1.61 28.20
N SER A 674 -18.25 1.58 26.87
CA SER A 674 -19.39 1.00 26.16
C SER A 674 -19.58 -0.51 26.40
N GLN A 675 -18.51 -1.24 26.68
CA GLN A 675 -18.60 -2.65 27.06
C GLN A 675 -18.94 -2.86 28.55
N LEU A 676 -18.51 -1.93 29.39
CA LEU A 676 -18.68 -2.02 30.84
C LEU A 676 -20.05 -1.50 31.30
N ALA A 677 -20.49 -0.36 30.77
CA ALA A 677 -21.69 0.35 31.21
C ALA A 677 -22.25 1.27 30.11
N PRO A 678 -22.74 0.74 28.98
CA PRO A 678 -23.35 1.55 27.93
C PRO A 678 -24.66 2.20 28.42
N LEU A 679 -25.06 3.29 27.80
CA LEU A 679 -26.45 3.74 27.85
C LEU A 679 -27.29 2.75 27.03
N VAL A 680 -28.38 2.28 27.60
CA VAL A 680 -29.23 1.26 26.94
C VAL A 680 -30.27 1.99 26.08
N ASP A 681 -29.97 2.18 24.80
CA ASP A 681 -30.89 2.76 23.85
C ASP A 681 -31.79 1.70 23.24
N ASN A 682 -33.09 1.86 23.43
CA ASN A 682 -34.15 0.95 22.98
C ASN A 682 -34.81 1.38 21.65
N SER A 683 -34.32 2.45 21.02
CA SER A 683 -34.89 2.91 19.72
C SER A 683 -34.48 1.99 18.55
N ASN A 684 -33.33 1.30 18.66
CA ASN A 684 -33.02 0.17 17.79
C ASN A 684 -33.69 -1.11 18.36
N VAL A 685 -34.85 -1.39 17.88
CA VAL A 685 -35.66 -2.50 18.42
C VAL A 685 -35.05 -3.88 18.17
N TYR A 686 -34.29 -4.03 17.05
CA TYR A 686 -33.67 -5.32 16.71
C TYR A 686 -32.37 -5.60 17.45
N SER A 687 -31.74 -4.59 18.05
CA SER A 687 -30.44 -4.80 18.70
C SER A 687 -30.26 -3.87 19.90
N ILE A 688 -30.22 -4.43 21.08
CA ILE A 688 -30.00 -3.71 22.34
C ILE A 688 -28.69 -4.23 22.94
N THR A 689 -27.81 -3.31 23.35
CA THR A 689 -26.54 -3.66 24.02
C THR A 689 -26.61 -3.33 25.50
N ILE A 690 -26.26 -4.30 26.34
CA ILE A 690 -26.14 -4.13 27.78
C ILE A 690 -24.70 -4.35 28.25
N GLY A 691 -24.29 -3.60 29.26
CA GLY A 691 -22.92 -3.64 29.77
C GLY A 691 -22.62 -4.79 30.71
N ASN A 692 -21.31 -5.01 30.92
CA ASN A 692 -20.82 -5.96 31.89
C ASN A 692 -19.63 -5.39 32.69
N LYS A 693 -19.91 -4.90 33.88
CA LYS A 693 -18.86 -4.40 34.81
C LYS A 693 -17.91 -5.50 35.30
N GLY A 694 -18.21 -6.77 35.09
CA GLY A 694 -17.35 -7.90 35.44
C GLY A 694 -16.21 -8.19 34.45
N LEU A 695 -16.15 -7.51 33.30
CA LEU A 695 -15.13 -7.77 32.29
C LEU A 695 -13.72 -7.58 32.80
N LYS A 696 -12.87 -8.54 32.44
CA LYS A 696 -11.41 -8.54 32.67
C LYS A 696 -10.71 -8.19 31.37
N PRO A 697 -9.52 -7.56 31.42
CA PRO A 697 -8.70 -7.34 30.24
C PRO A 697 -8.33 -8.64 29.53
N ALA A 698 -8.29 -8.60 28.20
CA ALA A 698 -7.81 -9.70 27.39
C ALA A 698 -6.29 -9.58 27.19
N TYR A 699 -5.56 -10.68 27.44
CA TYR A 699 -4.10 -10.74 27.32
C TYR A 699 -3.73 -11.55 26.09
N LYS A 700 -3.07 -10.93 25.13
CA LYS A 700 -2.73 -11.52 23.84
C LYS A 700 -1.26 -11.89 23.75
N HIS A 701 -0.97 -13.13 23.35
CA HIS A 701 0.34 -13.66 23.00
C HIS A 701 0.41 -13.81 21.49
N ILE A 702 1.47 -13.31 20.87
CA ILE A 702 1.66 -13.35 19.42
C ILE A 702 3.04 -13.89 19.13
N ALA A 703 3.11 -14.97 18.34
CA ALA A 703 4.35 -15.51 17.78
C ALA A 703 4.31 -15.34 16.26
N TYR A 704 5.43 -14.96 15.64
CA TYR A 704 5.51 -14.83 14.20
C TYR A 704 6.83 -15.35 13.64
N ALA A 705 6.79 -15.77 12.37
CA ALA A 705 7.95 -16.17 11.59
C ALA A 705 7.84 -15.59 10.19
N ASN A 706 8.86 -14.87 9.74
CA ASN A 706 8.90 -14.27 8.41
C ASN A 706 10.14 -14.76 7.67
N TYR A 707 9.98 -15.08 6.40
CA TYR A 707 11.05 -15.37 5.49
C TYR A 707 10.90 -14.58 4.20
N THR A 708 11.95 -13.88 3.79
CA THR A 708 11.97 -13.12 2.54
C THR A 708 13.19 -13.51 1.71
N TYR A 709 12.98 -13.70 0.43
CA TYR A 709 14.02 -13.99 -0.56
C TYR A 709 13.92 -13.00 -1.72
N TYR A 710 15.04 -12.36 -2.06
CA TYR A 710 15.21 -11.55 -3.26
C TYR A 710 16.32 -12.11 -4.12
N ASP A 711 16.01 -12.42 -5.38
CA ASP A 711 17.01 -12.80 -6.38
C ASP A 711 17.73 -11.54 -6.90
N GLN A 712 19.03 -11.49 -6.79
CA GLN A 712 19.88 -10.41 -7.28
C GLN A 712 20.56 -10.73 -8.61
N LYS A 713 20.19 -11.82 -9.27
CA LYS A 713 20.67 -12.19 -10.61
C LYS A 713 19.95 -11.38 -11.68
N ASN A 714 20.72 -10.80 -12.58
CA ASN A 714 20.35 -9.65 -13.40
C ASN A 714 19.18 -9.79 -14.39
N LYS A 715 18.73 -10.99 -14.81
CA LYS A 715 17.78 -11.06 -15.93
C LYS A 715 16.36 -11.46 -15.57
N ASN A 716 16.20 -12.39 -14.67
CA ASN A 716 14.92 -13.04 -14.41
C ASN A 716 14.69 -13.17 -12.90
N PRO A 717 14.48 -12.05 -12.18
CA PRO A 717 14.40 -12.06 -10.73
C PRO A 717 13.23 -12.91 -10.25
N LEU A 718 13.48 -13.67 -9.18
CA LEU A 718 12.47 -14.39 -8.40
C LEU A 718 12.50 -13.85 -6.98
N ASN A 719 11.40 -13.25 -6.56
CA ASN A 719 11.24 -12.71 -5.22
C ASN A 719 10.07 -13.41 -4.55
N TYR A 720 10.20 -13.72 -3.27
CA TYR A 720 9.06 -14.24 -2.50
C TYR A 720 9.22 -13.97 -1.02
N LYS A 721 8.07 -13.94 -0.34
CA LYS A 721 7.96 -13.75 1.10
C LYS A 721 6.92 -14.72 1.67
N ILE A 722 7.19 -15.23 2.85
CA ILE A 722 6.27 -16.04 3.64
C ILE A 722 6.21 -15.42 5.03
N GLU A 723 5.02 -15.20 5.53
CA GLU A 723 4.74 -14.70 6.86
C GLU A 723 3.77 -15.66 7.55
N LEU A 724 4.13 -16.09 8.73
CA LEU A 724 3.32 -16.93 9.60
C LEU A 724 3.11 -16.20 10.91
N SER A 725 1.91 -16.22 11.46
CA SER A 725 1.65 -15.76 12.81
C SER A 725 0.69 -16.69 13.53
N ALA A 726 0.86 -16.81 14.83
CA ALA A 726 -0.03 -17.52 15.71
C ALA A 726 -0.35 -16.66 16.92
N ASN A 727 -1.63 -16.58 17.26
CA ASN A 727 -2.12 -15.76 18.36
C ASN A 727 -2.89 -16.63 19.36
N LEU A 728 -2.68 -16.34 20.64
CA LEU A 728 -3.46 -16.86 21.75
C LEU A 728 -3.95 -15.68 22.57
N VAL A 729 -5.26 -15.54 22.75
CA VAL A 729 -5.87 -14.49 23.55
C VAL A 729 -6.52 -15.12 24.76
N LYS A 730 -5.99 -14.80 25.94
CA LYS A 730 -6.56 -15.20 27.23
C LYS A 730 -7.63 -14.22 27.68
N ASN A 731 -8.70 -14.71 28.32
CA ASN A 731 -9.85 -13.90 28.73
C ASN A 731 -10.45 -13.11 27.55
N ASN A 732 -10.64 -13.76 26.41
CA ASN A 732 -11.15 -13.10 25.22
C ASN A 732 -12.49 -12.41 25.52
N ILE A 733 -12.63 -11.13 25.14
CA ILE A 733 -13.88 -10.39 25.27
C ILE A 733 -14.70 -10.68 24.02
N ALA A 734 -15.84 -11.34 24.18
CA ALA A 734 -16.75 -11.73 23.11
C ALA A 734 -18.16 -11.20 23.38
N ASP A 735 -18.95 -11.15 22.34
CA ASP A 735 -20.36 -10.83 22.38
C ASP A 735 -21.17 -12.10 22.71
N SER A 736 -22.13 -11.97 23.63
CA SER A 736 -23.18 -12.94 23.93
C SER A 736 -24.49 -12.38 23.41
N SER A 737 -25.11 -13.07 22.48
CA SER A 737 -26.35 -12.61 21.81
C SER A 737 -27.50 -13.49 22.16
N ASN A 738 -28.58 -12.92 22.74
CA ASN A 738 -29.83 -13.60 22.98
C ASN A 738 -30.90 -13.10 22.01
N TYR A 739 -31.43 -13.98 21.21
CA TYR A 739 -32.45 -13.70 20.20
C TYR A 739 -33.82 -14.14 20.70
N ASP A 740 -34.85 -13.38 20.37
CA ASP A 740 -36.24 -13.77 20.52
C ASP A 740 -36.89 -14.14 19.18
N ASP A 741 -38.13 -14.63 19.23
CA ASP A 741 -38.88 -15.10 18.05
C ASP A 741 -39.25 -13.97 17.08
N LEU A 742 -39.19 -12.71 17.50
CA LEU A 742 -39.42 -11.53 16.67
C LEU A 742 -38.15 -11.05 15.93
N GLY A 743 -37.03 -11.70 16.16
CA GLY A 743 -35.74 -11.32 15.58
C GLY A 743 -35.00 -10.22 16.33
N ARG A 744 -35.48 -9.87 17.54
CA ARG A 744 -34.77 -8.91 18.38
C ARG A 744 -33.63 -9.61 19.11
N SER A 745 -32.50 -8.92 19.29
CA SER A 745 -31.33 -9.42 19.99
C SER A 745 -30.93 -8.53 21.15
N VAL A 746 -30.52 -9.16 22.26
CA VAL A 746 -29.85 -8.49 23.38
C VAL A 746 -28.40 -8.95 23.39
N HIS A 747 -27.51 -8.01 23.22
CA HIS A 747 -26.05 -8.21 23.19
C HIS A 747 -25.45 -7.89 24.56
N ARG A 748 -24.56 -8.74 25.03
CA ARG A 748 -23.80 -8.52 26.26
C ARG A 748 -22.37 -8.99 26.08
N PHE A 749 -21.40 -8.15 26.46
CA PHE A 749 -20.01 -8.56 26.44
C PHE A 749 -19.67 -9.47 27.61
N ILE A 750 -18.96 -10.56 27.32
CA ILE A 750 -18.51 -11.54 28.31
C ILE A 750 -17.04 -11.90 28.07
N ASN A 751 -16.34 -12.33 29.13
CA ASN A 751 -15.06 -13.00 28.92
C ASN A 751 -15.34 -14.49 28.63
N THR A 752 -14.85 -14.96 27.51
CA THR A 752 -14.95 -16.36 27.09
C THR A 752 -13.63 -17.10 27.35
N SER A 753 -13.63 -18.40 27.07
CA SER A 753 -12.41 -19.19 27.00
C SER A 753 -11.39 -18.60 26.02
N ASP A 754 -10.15 -19.07 26.10
CA ASP A 754 -9.05 -18.60 25.25
C ASP A 754 -9.41 -18.77 23.77
N SER A 755 -9.14 -17.73 22.98
CA SER A 755 -9.24 -17.80 21.53
C SER A 755 -7.87 -17.99 20.88
N ARG A 756 -7.84 -18.68 19.75
CA ARG A 756 -6.63 -19.02 19.00
C ARG A 756 -6.78 -18.62 17.55
N SER A 757 -5.73 -18.09 16.95
CA SER A 757 -5.69 -17.89 15.51
C SER A 757 -4.31 -18.19 14.94
N ALA A 758 -4.29 -18.57 13.67
CA ALA A 758 -3.08 -18.75 12.89
C ALA A 758 -3.28 -18.13 11.51
N ASP A 759 -2.31 -17.34 11.08
CA ASP A 759 -2.35 -16.64 9.81
C ASP A 759 -1.12 -16.99 8.99
N TYR A 760 -1.34 -17.19 7.71
CA TYR A 760 -0.31 -17.30 6.68
C TYR A 760 -0.53 -16.21 5.64
N ASN A 761 0.54 -15.51 5.26
CA ASN A 761 0.57 -14.63 4.11
C ASN A 761 1.81 -14.92 3.27
N GLY A 762 1.63 -14.97 1.97
CA GLY A 762 2.73 -15.22 1.05
C GLY A 762 2.56 -14.44 -0.24
N TRP A 763 3.68 -13.99 -0.79
CA TRP A 763 3.71 -13.46 -2.15
C TRP A 763 4.92 -14.00 -2.91
N LEU A 764 4.77 -14.11 -4.21
CA LEU A 764 5.82 -14.50 -5.13
C LEU A 764 5.72 -13.68 -6.41
N GLU A 765 6.86 -13.19 -6.86
CA GLU A 765 7.01 -12.46 -8.11
C GLU A 765 8.13 -13.07 -8.94
N LYS A 766 7.87 -13.28 -10.21
CA LYS A 766 8.84 -13.79 -11.18
C LYS A 766 8.76 -12.95 -12.45
N ALA A 767 9.88 -12.40 -12.87
CA ALA A 767 9.98 -11.74 -14.17
C ALA A 767 10.87 -12.55 -15.12
N PHE A 768 10.51 -12.51 -16.41
CA PHE A 768 11.30 -13.04 -17.52
C PHE A 768 11.49 -11.92 -18.54
N ASN A 769 12.74 -11.53 -18.77
CA ASN A 769 13.12 -10.46 -19.67
C ASN A 769 13.81 -11.04 -20.90
N PHE A 770 13.20 -10.89 -22.09
CA PHE A 770 13.67 -11.41 -23.37
C PHE A 770 13.81 -10.27 -24.38
N LYS A 771 14.99 -9.69 -24.53
CA LYS A 771 15.21 -8.51 -25.39
C LYS A 771 14.17 -7.41 -25.11
N ASP A 772 13.18 -7.29 -25.99
CA ASP A 772 12.11 -6.28 -25.95
C ASP A 772 10.82 -6.77 -25.24
N HIS A 773 10.81 -8.01 -24.78
CA HIS A 773 9.65 -8.66 -24.15
C HIS A 773 9.89 -8.79 -22.65
N GLN A 774 8.88 -8.52 -21.86
CA GLN A 774 8.86 -8.80 -20.44
C GLN A 774 7.59 -9.57 -20.07
N LEU A 775 7.77 -10.70 -19.41
CA LEU A 775 6.69 -11.48 -18.82
C LEU A 775 6.85 -11.47 -17.31
N GLN A 776 5.85 -11.02 -16.59
CA GLN A 776 5.83 -10.98 -15.14
C GLN A 776 4.73 -11.90 -14.62
N PHE A 777 5.04 -12.71 -13.64
CA PHE A 777 4.11 -13.50 -12.87
C PHE A 777 4.13 -13.00 -11.44
N SER A 778 2.98 -12.70 -10.87
CA SER A 778 2.85 -12.33 -9.46
C SER A 778 1.71 -13.12 -8.83
N THR A 779 1.88 -13.54 -7.58
CA THR A 779 0.82 -14.15 -6.78
C THR A 779 0.93 -13.71 -5.34
N ASN A 780 -0.23 -13.45 -4.74
CA ASN A 780 -0.40 -13.22 -3.32
C ASN A 780 -1.38 -14.25 -2.77
N SER A 781 -1.09 -14.82 -1.63
CA SER A 781 -2.00 -15.73 -0.95
C SER A 781 -2.00 -15.47 0.54
N GLY A 782 -3.17 -15.56 1.15
CA GLY A 782 -3.36 -15.43 2.58
C GLY A 782 -4.37 -16.47 3.07
N TYR A 783 -4.03 -17.15 4.14
CA TYR A 783 -4.93 -18.06 4.84
C TYR A 783 -4.98 -17.66 6.30
N SER A 784 -6.19 -17.54 6.82
CA SER A 784 -6.45 -17.26 8.23
C SER A 784 -7.34 -18.36 8.81
N TYR A 785 -6.95 -18.87 9.97
CA TYR A 785 -7.74 -19.77 10.79
C TYR A 785 -7.95 -19.13 12.15
N SER A 786 -9.19 -19.17 12.65
CA SER A 786 -9.49 -18.75 14.02
C SER A 786 -10.46 -19.73 14.69
N GLU A 787 -10.24 -19.92 15.98
CA GLU A 787 -11.08 -20.72 16.85
C GLU A 787 -11.37 -19.89 18.10
N TYR A 788 -12.65 -19.69 18.40
CA TYR A 788 -13.12 -18.90 19.53
C TYR A 788 -14.51 -19.35 19.98
N THR A 789 -14.82 -19.05 21.23
CA THR A 789 -16.14 -19.33 21.79
C THR A 789 -17.07 -18.14 21.54
N THR A 790 -18.27 -18.41 21.08
CA THR A 790 -19.40 -17.49 20.98
C THR A 790 -20.52 -17.98 21.87
N ASN A 791 -21.32 -17.06 22.43
CA ASN A 791 -22.48 -17.40 23.23
C ASN A 791 -23.74 -16.95 22.51
N VAL A 792 -24.67 -17.88 22.28
CA VAL A 792 -25.95 -17.62 21.62
C VAL A 792 -27.04 -18.26 22.47
N ASN A 793 -28.03 -17.46 22.84
CA ASN A 793 -29.16 -17.88 23.69
C ASN A 793 -28.71 -18.60 24.99
N GLY A 794 -27.63 -18.04 25.62
CA GLY A 794 -27.11 -18.56 26.88
C GLY A 794 -26.28 -19.84 26.76
N ARG A 795 -26.03 -20.36 25.55
CA ARG A 795 -25.19 -21.54 25.29
C ARG A 795 -23.87 -21.16 24.61
N ASP A 796 -22.79 -21.77 25.04
CA ASP A 796 -21.48 -21.60 24.44
C ASP A 796 -21.28 -22.55 23.26
N TYR A 797 -20.85 -21.98 22.12
CA TYR A 797 -20.55 -22.70 20.90
C TYR A 797 -19.11 -22.44 20.47
N LEU A 798 -18.41 -23.49 20.09
CA LEU A 798 -17.07 -23.36 19.51
C LEU A 798 -17.20 -22.99 18.04
N THR A 799 -16.70 -21.81 17.68
CA THR A 799 -16.69 -21.32 16.31
C THR A 799 -15.31 -21.51 15.70
N ARG A 800 -15.27 -22.10 14.50
CA ARG A 800 -14.08 -22.21 13.65
C ARG A 800 -14.31 -21.45 12.38
N ALA A 801 -13.53 -20.38 12.18
CA ALA A 801 -13.58 -19.58 10.97
C ALA A 801 -12.29 -19.74 10.16
N ASN A 802 -12.44 -19.86 8.85
CA ASN A 802 -11.34 -19.97 7.90
C ASN A 802 -11.57 -18.98 6.78
N SER A 803 -10.52 -18.31 6.35
CA SER A 803 -10.54 -17.53 5.12
C SER A 803 -9.32 -17.83 4.25
N LEU A 804 -9.52 -17.87 2.96
CA LEU A 804 -8.47 -18.05 1.95
C LEU A 804 -8.61 -16.96 0.90
N ARG A 805 -7.56 -16.18 0.71
CA ARG A 805 -7.43 -15.22 -0.38
C ARG A 805 -6.27 -15.65 -1.27
N ALA A 806 -6.49 -15.65 -2.56
CA ALA A 806 -5.45 -15.97 -3.53
C ALA A 806 -5.63 -15.08 -4.76
N ASN A 807 -4.58 -14.35 -5.10
CA ASN A 807 -4.52 -13.54 -6.30
C ASN A 807 -3.33 -14.01 -7.11
N ALA A 808 -3.54 -14.26 -8.39
CA ALA A 808 -2.47 -14.58 -9.33
C ALA A 808 -2.63 -13.73 -10.58
N SER A 809 -1.54 -13.19 -11.10
CA SER A 809 -1.58 -12.42 -12.34
C SER A 809 -0.36 -12.69 -13.21
N VAL A 810 -0.60 -12.68 -14.50
CA VAL A 810 0.42 -12.70 -15.54
C VAL A 810 0.31 -11.38 -16.30
N PHE A 811 1.40 -10.66 -16.37
CA PHE A 811 1.51 -9.42 -17.11
C PHE A 811 2.59 -9.54 -18.17
N TYR A 812 2.24 -9.23 -19.41
CA TYR A 812 3.14 -9.26 -20.54
C TYR A 812 3.25 -7.89 -21.18
N THR A 813 4.47 -7.48 -21.50
CA THR A 813 4.73 -6.26 -22.27
C THR A 813 5.70 -6.54 -23.40
N TYR A 814 5.44 -5.92 -24.57
CA TYR A 814 6.35 -5.88 -25.70
C TYR A 814 6.65 -4.42 -26.04
N LYS A 815 7.87 -3.98 -25.78
CA LYS A 815 8.33 -2.59 -25.90
C LYS A 815 7.35 -1.60 -25.26
N SER A 816 6.70 -0.86 -25.28
CA SER A 816 5.58 -0.05 -24.82
C SER A 816 4.42 -0.07 -25.84
N ILE A 817 4.41 -1.09 -26.72
CA ILE A 817 3.42 -1.21 -27.80
C ILE A 817 2.27 -2.11 -27.38
N TRP A 818 2.60 -3.28 -26.84
CA TRP A 818 1.63 -4.29 -26.42
C TRP A 818 1.71 -4.52 -24.93
N GLN A 819 0.57 -4.59 -24.31
CA GLN A 819 0.41 -5.00 -22.94
C GLN A 819 -0.74 -5.99 -22.85
N ALA A 820 -0.55 -7.07 -22.14
CA ALA A 820 -1.61 -8.03 -21.85
C ALA A 820 -1.55 -8.43 -20.39
N ARG A 821 -2.70 -8.57 -19.76
CA ARG A 821 -2.85 -9.00 -18.37
C ARG A 821 -3.89 -10.09 -18.29
N VAL A 822 -3.59 -11.12 -17.52
CA VAL A 822 -4.53 -12.12 -17.06
C VAL A 822 -4.39 -12.19 -15.56
N GLY A 823 -5.47 -12.03 -14.84
CA GLY A 823 -5.49 -12.09 -13.40
C GLY A 823 -6.62 -12.96 -12.91
N GLU A 824 -6.40 -13.67 -11.81
CA GLU A 824 -7.39 -14.47 -11.10
C GLU A 824 -7.39 -14.07 -9.65
N ASN A 825 -8.56 -13.74 -9.11
CA ASN A 825 -8.75 -13.41 -7.70
C ASN A 825 -9.74 -14.42 -7.11
N PHE A 826 -9.36 -15.01 -6.01
CA PHE A 826 -10.20 -15.91 -5.23
C PHE A 826 -10.27 -15.40 -3.81
N ASP A 827 -11.50 -15.31 -3.26
CA ASP A 827 -11.75 -15.00 -1.86
C ASP A 827 -12.79 -16.01 -1.33
N GLY A 828 -12.38 -16.86 -0.41
CA GLY A 828 -13.22 -17.87 0.19
C GLY A 828 -13.24 -17.75 1.69
N SER A 829 -14.43 -17.78 2.29
CA SER A 829 -14.62 -17.79 3.74
C SER A 829 -15.58 -18.88 4.16
N LYS A 830 -15.31 -19.43 5.33
CA LYS A 830 -16.14 -20.43 5.96
C LYS A 830 -16.19 -20.16 7.46
N SER A 831 -17.37 -20.06 8.02
CA SER A 831 -17.64 -20.07 9.46
C SER A 831 -18.39 -21.34 9.82
N ASN A 832 -17.94 -22.05 10.82
CA ASN A 832 -18.58 -23.25 11.34
C ASN A 832 -18.69 -23.13 12.85
N GLN A 833 -19.88 -22.83 13.32
CA GLN A 833 -20.25 -22.82 14.72
C GLN A 833 -20.78 -24.22 15.06
N ILE A 834 -19.96 -24.98 15.81
CA ILE A 834 -20.19 -26.41 16.02
C ILE A 834 -21.49 -26.62 16.78
N GLY A 835 -22.44 -27.37 16.18
CA GLY A 835 -23.75 -27.64 16.75
C GLY A 835 -24.80 -26.55 16.48
N LEU A 836 -24.46 -25.47 15.75
CA LEU A 836 -25.37 -24.37 15.47
C LEU A 836 -25.48 -24.07 13.98
N SER A 837 -24.40 -23.62 13.34
CA SER A 837 -24.46 -23.12 11.96
C SER A 837 -23.20 -23.37 11.17
N ARG A 838 -23.33 -23.37 9.84
CA ARG A 838 -22.21 -23.43 8.92
C ARG A 838 -22.49 -22.56 7.70
N PHE A 839 -21.71 -21.50 7.54
CA PHE A 839 -21.81 -20.59 6.41
C PHE A 839 -20.56 -20.64 5.55
N THR A 840 -20.74 -20.50 4.23
CA THR A 840 -19.64 -20.43 3.27
C THR A 840 -19.91 -19.34 2.24
N ASN A 841 -18.86 -18.64 1.84
CA ASN A 841 -18.89 -17.68 0.75
C ASN A 841 -17.63 -17.86 -0.11
N TYR A 842 -17.80 -17.90 -1.43
CA TYR A 842 -16.72 -18.03 -2.40
C TYR A 842 -16.93 -17.04 -3.53
N ASN A 843 -15.92 -16.21 -3.75
CA ASN A 843 -15.87 -15.23 -4.84
C ASN A 843 -14.71 -15.57 -5.77
N TRP A 844 -14.96 -15.57 -7.07
CA TRP A 844 -13.96 -15.67 -8.12
C TRP A 844 -14.11 -14.47 -9.04
N ALA A 845 -12.98 -13.86 -9.40
CA ALA A 845 -12.93 -12.80 -10.38
C ALA A 845 -11.75 -13.00 -11.32
N THR A 846 -12.04 -13.27 -12.60
CA THR A 846 -11.03 -13.37 -13.66
C THR A 846 -10.97 -12.04 -14.38
N ASN A 847 -9.79 -11.42 -14.43
CA ASN A 847 -9.54 -10.14 -15.09
C ASN A 847 -8.70 -10.35 -16.34
N LEU A 848 -9.20 -9.94 -17.49
CA LEU A 848 -8.50 -9.99 -18.77
C LEU A 848 -8.28 -8.55 -19.25
N GLY A 849 -7.05 -8.16 -19.52
CA GLY A 849 -6.70 -6.84 -20.03
C GLY A 849 -5.82 -6.92 -21.27
N LEU A 850 -6.07 -6.08 -22.24
CA LEU A 850 -5.26 -5.93 -23.44
C LEU A 850 -5.10 -4.45 -23.77
N GLY A 851 -3.87 -4.00 -23.91
CA GLY A 851 -3.51 -2.65 -24.32
C GLY A 851 -2.60 -2.65 -25.54
N PHE A 852 -2.84 -1.71 -26.44
CA PHE A 852 -2.06 -1.55 -27.64
C PHE A 852 -1.84 -0.06 -27.93
N ALA A 853 -0.62 0.34 -28.19
CA ALA A 853 -0.25 1.70 -28.55
C ALA A 853 0.56 1.68 -29.85
N LEU A 854 0.01 2.28 -30.91
CA LEU A 854 0.76 2.52 -32.14
C LEU A 854 1.80 3.62 -31.89
N PRO A 855 3.02 3.47 -32.42
CA PRO A 855 4.00 4.54 -32.35
C PRO A 855 3.39 5.81 -32.94
N ARG A 856 3.29 6.84 -32.09
CA ARG A 856 2.97 8.24 -32.38
C ARG A 856 1.53 8.72 -32.14
N SER A 857 0.45 7.90 -32.17
CA SER A 857 -0.86 8.57 -32.11
C SER A 857 -2.05 7.75 -31.59
N VAL A 858 -2.19 6.48 -31.87
CA VAL A 858 -3.40 5.72 -31.50
C VAL A 858 -3.12 4.75 -30.38
N PHE A 859 -3.98 4.72 -29.37
CA PHE A 859 -3.97 3.65 -28.35
C PHE A 859 -5.36 3.04 -28.23
N PHE A 860 -5.35 1.77 -27.85
CA PHE A 860 -6.54 0.99 -27.54
C PHE A 860 -6.31 0.24 -26.23
N SER A 861 -7.30 0.23 -25.37
CA SER A 861 -7.29 -0.65 -24.19
C SER A 861 -8.65 -1.32 -24.04
N THR A 862 -8.65 -2.56 -23.57
CA THR A 862 -9.89 -3.27 -23.21
C THR A 862 -9.65 -4.12 -21.98
N ARG A 863 -10.70 -4.23 -21.16
CA ARG A 863 -10.70 -5.02 -19.93
C ARG A 863 -12.02 -5.74 -19.77
N VAL A 864 -11.93 -7.01 -19.43
CA VAL A 864 -13.08 -7.86 -19.10
C VAL A 864 -12.89 -8.43 -17.72
N ASP A 865 -13.85 -8.21 -16.84
CA ASP A 865 -13.91 -8.76 -15.50
C ASP A 865 -15.08 -9.76 -15.41
N LEU A 866 -14.75 -11.05 -15.27
CA LEU A 866 -15.69 -12.14 -15.10
C LEU A 866 -15.84 -12.42 -13.62
N ASN A 867 -17.02 -12.20 -13.04
CA ASN A 867 -17.28 -12.36 -11.62
C ASN A 867 -18.23 -13.51 -11.36
N ASN A 868 -17.92 -14.30 -10.34
CA ASN A 868 -18.74 -15.40 -9.86
C ASN A 868 -18.77 -15.39 -8.33
N ASN A 869 -19.96 -15.36 -7.76
CA ASN A 869 -20.19 -15.45 -6.34
C ASN A 869 -21.08 -16.63 -5.99
N LYS A 870 -20.69 -17.36 -4.94
CA LYS A 870 -21.40 -18.51 -4.42
C LYS A 870 -21.46 -18.48 -2.90
N THR A 871 -22.67 -18.60 -2.34
CA THR A 871 -22.88 -18.69 -0.89
C THR A 871 -23.60 -19.97 -0.49
N SER A 872 -23.60 -20.31 0.80
CA SER A 872 -24.35 -21.46 1.33
C SER A 872 -25.85 -21.21 1.44
N SER A 873 -26.30 -19.96 1.39
CA SER A 873 -27.74 -19.61 1.53
C SER A 873 -28.44 -19.37 0.20
N ALA A 874 -27.69 -19.25 -0.90
CA ALA A 874 -28.28 -19.01 -2.22
C ALA A 874 -28.30 -20.30 -3.04
N ASP A 875 -29.47 -20.64 -3.61
CA ASP A 875 -29.64 -21.81 -4.50
C ASP A 875 -28.89 -21.64 -5.82
N HIS A 876 -28.51 -20.42 -6.18
CA HIS A 876 -27.87 -20.09 -7.47
C HIS A 876 -26.57 -19.33 -7.31
N ASN A 877 -25.60 -19.70 -8.13
CA ASN A 877 -24.40 -18.90 -8.31
C ASN A 877 -24.74 -17.62 -9.07
N ILE A 878 -24.17 -16.49 -8.65
CA ILE A 878 -24.38 -15.22 -9.32
C ILE A 878 -23.18 -14.96 -10.22
N TYR A 879 -23.43 -14.83 -11.53
CA TYR A 879 -22.43 -14.52 -12.56
C TYR A 879 -22.75 -13.17 -13.19
N TYR A 880 -21.71 -12.34 -13.35
CA TYR A 880 -21.81 -11.12 -14.13
C TYR A 880 -20.46 -10.75 -14.73
N THR A 881 -20.50 -10.06 -15.86
CA THR A 881 -19.33 -9.67 -16.63
C THR A 881 -19.34 -8.16 -16.82
N ILE A 882 -18.23 -7.50 -16.49
CA ILE A 882 -18.00 -6.10 -16.78
C ILE A 882 -16.98 -6.02 -17.90
N TRP A 883 -17.38 -5.41 -19.02
CA TRP A 883 -16.50 -5.22 -20.17
C TRP A 883 -16.35 -3.74 -20.49
N ASN A 884 -15.10 -3.26 -20.45
CA ASN A 884 -14.74 -1.87 -20.72
C ASN A 884 -13.78 -1.83 -21.91
N ALA A 885 -13.86 -0.78 -22.74
CA ALA A 885 -12.95 -0.55 -23.84
C ALA A 885 -12.74 0.96 -24.07
N ASP A 886 -11.51 1.34 -24.39
CA ASP A 886 -11.11 2.70 -24.70
C ASP A 886 -10.34 2.74 -26.01
N VAL A 887 -10.61 3.75 -26.84
CA VAL A 887 -9.85 4.09 -28.04
C VAL A 887 -9.47 5.56 -27.95
N GLY A 888 -8.20 5.87 -28.12
CA GLY A 888 -7.74 7.25 -28.08
C GLY A 888 -6.77 7.59 -29.20
N TYR A 889 -6.77 8.86 -29.59
CA TYR A 889 -5.87 9.44 -30.57
C TYR A 889 -5.15 10.63 -29.99
N ARG A 890 -3.81 10.61 -30.06
CA ARG A 890 -2.95 11.69 -29.63
C ARG A 890 -2.49 12.52 -30.79
N PHE A 891 -2.61 13.83 -30.66
CA PHE A 891 -2.30 14.82 -31.68
C PHE A 891 -1.48 15.97 -31.07
N LEU A 892 -1.15 16.98 -31.83
CA LEU A 892 -0.23 18.07 -31.52
C LEU A 892 1.24 17.61 -31.41
N LYS A 893 2.14 18.59 -31.44
CA LYS A 893 3.58 18.34 -31.29
C LYS A 893 3.85 17.83 -29.85
N GLY A 894 4.58 16.72 -29.74
CA GLY A 894 4.84 16.11 -28.43
C GLY A 894 3.68 15.26 -27.90
N ALA A 895 2.64 14.99 -28.73
CA ALA A 895 1.45 14.23 -28.30
C ALA A 895 0.68 14.87 -27.13
N GLU A 896 0.65 16.20 -27.09
CA GLU A 896 0.06 16.97 -26.00
C GLU A 896 -1.47 17.06 -26.05
N GLY A 897 -2.08 16.83 -27.21
CA GLY A 897 -3.54 16.75 -27.37
C GLY A 897 -3.99 15.31 -27.41
N GLU A 898 -5.12 14.98 -26.80
CA GLU A 898 -5.71 13.65 -26.81
C GLU A 898 -7.23 13.74 -26.96
N ILE A 899 -7.79 12.91 -27.81
CA ILE A 899 -9.22 12.61 -27.85
C ILE A 899 -9.38 11.12 -27.55
N LYS A 900 -10.25 10.79 -26.58
CA LYS A 900 -10.51 9.43 -26.14
C LYS A 900 -12.01 9.14 -26.17
N PHE A 901 -12.36 7.98 -26.70
CA PHE A 901 -13.69 7.42 -26.67
C PHE A 901 -13.70 6.19 -25.76
N SER A 902 -14.54 6.21 -24.73
CA SER A 902 -14.67 5.15 -23.74
C SER A 902 -16.04 4.50 -23.83
N LEU A 903 -16.06 3.18 -23.83
CA LEU A 903 -17.25 2.31 -23.74
C LEU A 903 -17.13 1.52 -22.42
N LEU A 904 -18.04 1.74 -21.50
CA LEU A 904 -17.94 1.22 -20.15
C LEU A 904 -19.17 0.37 -19.82
N ASP A 905 -18.94 -0.80 -19.18
CA ASP A 905 -19.94 -1.84 -18.93
C ASP A 905 -20.74 -2.19 -20.21
N ILE A 906 -20.04 -2.53 -21.30
CA ILE A 906 -20.60 -2.75 -22.64
C ILE A 906 -21.74 -3.79 -22.62
N LEU A 907 -21.68 -4.77 -21.71
CA LEU A 907 -22.67 -5.84 -21.59
C LEU A 907 -23.87 -5.46 -20.71
N HIS A 908 -23.82 -4.29 -20.05
CA HIS A 908 -24.85 -3.83 -19.12
C HIS A 908 -25.17 -4.86 -18.02
N GLN A 909 -24.10 -5.45 -17.43
CA GLN A 909 -24.25 -6.53 -16.45
C GLN A 909 -23.69 -6.17 -15.05
N ASN A 910 -23.27 -4.92 -14.85
CA ASN A 910 -22.69 -4.52 -13.57
C ASN A 910 -23.70 -4.71 -12.44
N LYS A 911 -23.25 -5.36 -11.36
CA LYS A 911 -23.99 -5.61 -10.13
C LYS A 911 -23.06 -5.46 -8.94
N SER A 912 -23.54 -4.84 -7.86
CA SER A 912 -22.87 -4.92 -6.57
C SER A 912 -23.47 -6.07 -5.77
N LEU A 913 -22.62 -7.00 -5.39
CA LEU A 913 -23.00 -8.09 -4.50
C LEU A 913 -21.93 -8.22 -3.41
N GLN A 914 -22.36 -8.13 -2.17
CA GLN A 914 -21.47 -8.30 -1.02
C GLN A 914 -22.07 -9.36 -0.08
N ASN A 915 -21.23 -10.24 0.42
CA ASN A 915 -21.59 -11.23 1.41
C ASN A 915 -20.76 -11.03 2.67
N TYR A 916 -21.43 -11.03 3.79
CA TYR A 916 -20.81 -10.92 5.11
C TYR A 916 -21.20 -12.11 5.98
N ILE A 917 -20.21 -12.80 6.54
CA ILE A 917 -20.42 -13.96 7.42
C ILE A 917 -19.95 -13.61 8.83
N THR A 918 -20.85 -13.83 9.79
CA THR A 918 -20.53 -13.85 11.23
C THR A 918 -20.45 -15.29 11.74
N ALA A 919 -20.34 -15.46 13.04
CA ALA A 919 -20.41 -16.79 13.64
C ALA A 919 -21.75 -17.51 13.34
N ASN A 920 -22.87 -16.79 13.46
CA ASN A 920 -24.22 -17.34 13.39
C ASN A 920 -25.09 -16.72 12.30
N SER A 921 -24.56 -15.85 11.44
CA SER A 921 -25.35 -15.23 10.36
C SER A 921 -24.60 -15.13 9.04
N LEU A 922 -25.33 -15.10 7.95
CA LEU A 922 -24.88 -14.77 6.62
C LEU A 922 -25.80 -13.68 6.05
N THR A 923 -25.21 -12.53 5.71
CA THR A 923 -25.90 -11.43 5.04
C THR A 923 -25.45 -11.33 3.60
N THR A 924 -26.38 -11.29 2.66
CA THR A 924 -26.16 -11.01 1.24
C THR A 924 -26.78 -9.66 0.92
N THR A 925 -25.98 -8.72 0.44
CA THR A 925 -26.43 -7.36 0.09
C THR A 925 -26.19 -7.08 -1.38
N THR A 926 -27.21 -6.57 -2.05
CA THR A 926 -27.12 -5.99 -3.39
C THR A 926 -27.32 -4.48 -3.31
N ALA A 927 -26.64 -3.72 -4.16
CA ALA A 927 -26.79 -2.27 -4.20
C ALA A 927 -26.87 -1.77 -5.65
N ASN A 928 -27.43 -0.55 -5.81
CA ASN A 928 -27.33 0.17 -7.07
C ASN A 928 -25.87 0.50 -7.36
N VAL A 929 -25.51 0.48 -8.62
CA VAL A 929 -24.14 0.74 -9.13
C VAL A 929 -24.21 1.54 -10.41
N LEU A 930 -23.07 2.10 -10.79
CA LEU A 930 -22.91 2.76 -12.08
C LEU A 930 -23.18 1.74 -13.21
N GLN A 931 -24.03 2.11 -14.13
CA GLN A 931 -24.45 1.30 -15.27
C GLN A 931 -23.68 1.66 -16.54
N GLN A 932 -23.95 0.96 -17.65
CA GLN A 932 -23.39 1.21 -18.97
C GLN A 932 -23.47 2.68 -19.40
N TYR A 933 -22.34 3.22 -19.84
CA TYR A 933 -22.29 4.51 -20.52
C TYR A 933 -21.11 4.59 -21.49
N PHE A 934 -21.19 5.55 -22.44
CA PHE A 934 -20.07 5.91 -23.30
C PHE A 934 -19.72 7.38 -23.10
N MET A 935 -18.45 7.70 -23.26
CA MET A 935 -17.94 9.04 -23.03
C MET A 935 -16.88 9.41 -24.07
N VAL A 936 -16.94 10.64 -24.55
CA VAL A 936 -15.86 11.26 -25.32
C VAL A 936 -15.11 12.21 -24.41
N THR A 937 -13.81 12.07 -24.32
CA THR A 937 -12.93 12.91 -23.49
C THR A 937 -11.93 13.63 -24.38
N LEU A 938 -11.80 14.95 -24.21
CA LEU A 938 -10.76 15.77 -24.81
C LEU A 938 -9.77 16.18 -23.70
N ALA A 939 -8.47 15.95 -23.91
CA ALA A 939 -7.45 16.31 -22.94
C ALA A 939 -6.26 17.03 -23.59
N TYR A 940 -5.66 17.94 -22.83
CA TYR A 940 -4.43 18.64 -23.17
C TYR A 940 -3.38 18.46 -22.09
N TYR A 941 -2.16 18.06 -22.48
CA TYR A 941 -1.04 17.75 -21.59
C TYR A 941 0.13 18.73 -21.81
N PRO A 942 0.12 19.93 -21.21
CA PRO A 942 1.25 20.85 -21.30
C PRO A 942 2.51 20.24 -20.66
N ARG A 943 3.66 20.30 -21.35
CA ARG A 943 4.93 19.76 -20.85
C ARG A 943 6.11 20.62 -21.28
N HIS A 944 6.51 21.55 -20.42
CA HIS A 944 7.61 22.50 -20.67
C HIS A 944 8.72 22.29 -19.65
N PHE A 945 9.92 21.89 -20.12
CA PHE A 945 11.09 21.64 -19.29
C PHE A 945 12.22 22.59 -19.69
N GLY A 946 12.88 23.22 -18.71
CA GLY A 946 13.93 24.22 -18.93
C GLY A 946 13.36 25.62 -19.15
N LEU A 947 12.56 26.09 -18.22
CA LEU A 947 11.89 27.40 -18.26
C LEU A 947 12.90 28.56 -18.13
N HIS A 948 13.97 28.38 -17.38
CA HIS A 948 15.00 29.39 -17.18
C HIS A 948 16.23 29.10 -18.06
N LYS A 949 16.20 29.55 -19.33
CA LYS A 949 17.46 29.70 -20.07
C LYS A 949 18.28 30.78 -19.37
N LYS A 950 19.38 30.45 -18.72
CA LYS A 950 20.39 31.47 -18.41
C LYS A 950 20.81 32.11 -19.74
N LYS A 951 20.52 33.40 -19.90
CA LYS A 951 21.24 34.20 -20.89
C LYS A 951 22.71 34.11 -20.51
N GLU A 952 23.53 33.42 -21.31
CA GLU A 952 24.99 33.48 -21.24
C GLU A 952 25.44 34.86 -21.66
#